data_d8864dc06eadc9f5334bca2fd07be1ad
#
_entry.id   d8864dc06eadc9f5334bca2fd07be1ad
#
_cell.length_a   1.000
_cell.length_b   1.000
_cell.length_c   1.000
_cell.angle_alpha   90.00
_cell.angle_beta   90.00
_cell.angle_gamma   90.00
#
_symmetry.space_group_name_H-M   'P 1'
#
loop_
_entity.id
_entity.type
_entity.pdbx_description
1 polymer ?
#
loop_
_entity_poly.entity_id
_entity_poly.type
_entity_poly.pdbx_seq_one_letter_code
_entity_poly.pdbx_strand_id
1 'polypeptide(L)'
;MRDGFIKVAAGTPKIRVADCRYNAEQIFTMMREADKQGVKVLCLPELCLTGYTCGDLFLQDTLLCGAEEGLQTILEATRNLDMVTVLGLPVRCKWDNKLYNCAAVIQSGEILGLVPKTYLPNYGEFYEQRWFASGAGVETSVDLCGETVDMDAAGLFACETVPNLVLGVEICEDLWATEPPSARLARGGATVILNLSASNELVGKSGYRRNLVVGQSGRLVCGYVYADAGEGESTTYLVFTGHNMIAENGALLAERRFATGLTISEIDVDRLAYERRRMTTFNGQRQADLWRASFSLPLEETRLTRAVSPAPFVPADAEDRAERCNEILKIAALGLKKRLEHTGARTAVVGLSGGLDSTLAILITAVAMKLLDRPASDIIAVTMPCFGTTDRTRDNAVELAERLGATLKRIDIGSAVKVHFKDIGQSMEDHSVTFENGQARERTQVLMDIANQNGGLVIGTGDLSELALGWATYNGDHMSMYGVNAGIPKTLVRHLVAFVSDDKGSEDPRLSAVLDDILDTPVSPELLPAIEGKISQKTEDLVGPYELHDFFLYYAIRWGFPPRKVFRLAEHALGRTYDRATILKWLNSFYRRFFTQQFKRSCLPDGPKVGSVTLSPRGDWRMPSDAVAALWLEELEGLE
;
A
#
# COMPACT_ATOMS: atom_id res chain seq x y z
N MET A 1 17.31 -7.48 -4.54
CA MET A 1 16.67 -8.25 -3.46
C MET A 1 17.05 -7.78 -2.06
N ARG A 2 18.06 -6.91 -1.92
CA ARG A 2 18.53 -6.41 -0.61
C ARG A 2 17.44 -5.73 0.24
N ASP A 3 16.40 -5.18 -0.42
CA ASP A 3 15.27 -4.49 0.24
C ASP A 3 13.99 -5.33 0.26
N GLY A 4 14.10 -6.66 0.09
CA GLY A 4 12.95 -7.56 0.09
C GLY A 4 12.14 -7.61 -1.22
N PHE A 5 12.51 -6.84 -2.24
CA PHE A 5 11.81 -6.90 -3.54
C PHE A 5 12.32 -8.07 -4.39
N ILE A 6 11.45 -9.02 -4.66
CA ILE A 6 11.71 -10.17 -5.52
C ILE A 6 10.97 -9.99 -6.84
N LYS A 7 11.68 -10.00 -7.96
CA LYS A 7 11.07 -9.94 -9.28
C LYS A 7 10.53 -11.32 -9.63
N VAL A 8 9.23 -11.40 -9.83
CA VAL A 8 8.51 -12.63 -10.15
C VAL A 8 7.80 -12.51 -11.50
N ALA A 9 7.56 -13.64 -12.13
CA ALA A 9 6.79 -13.70 -13.37
C ALA A 9 5.80 -14.86 -13.38
N ALA A 10 4.62 -14.61 -13.94
CA ALA A 10 3.71 -15.62 -14.46
C ALA A 10 3.86 -15.68 -15.98
N GLY A 11 4.17 -16.84 -16.52
CA GLY A 11 4.44 -17.01 -17.95
C GLY A 11 3.45 -17.95 -18.62
N THR A 12 2.95 -17.59 -19.81
CA THR A 12 2.16 -18.46 -20.67
C THR A 12 2.94 -18.76 -21.95
N PRO A 13 3.62 -19.92 -22.06
CA PRO A 13 4.27 -20.33 -23.29
C PRO A 13 3.24 -20.69 -24.35
N LYS A 14 3.61 -20.53 -25.61
CA LYS A 14 2.85 -21.11 -26.73
C LYS A 14 3.19 -22.60 -26.79
N ILE A 15 2.19 -23.44 -26.69
CA ILE A 15 2.40 -24.91 -26.67
C ILE A 15 1.79 -25.60 -27.89
N ARG A 16 2.07 -26.89 -28.00
CA ARG A 16 1.37 -27.86 -28.85
C ARG A 16 1.00 -29.07 -28.02
N VAL A 17 -0.25 -29.48 -28.07
CA VAL A 17 -0.74 -30.63 -27.30
C VAL A 17 0.05 -31.89 -27.68
N ALA A 18 0.59 -32.59 -26.69
CA ALA A 18 1.42 -33.79 -26.78
C ALA A 18 2.77 -33.65 -27.49
N ASP A 19 3.20 -32.44 -27.86
CA ASP A 19 4.52 -32.20 -28.45
C ASP A 19 5.50 -31.68 -27.37
N CYS A 20 5.93 -32.59 -26.49
CA CYS A 20 6.78 -32.25 -25.34
C CYS A 20 8.11 -31.60 -25.73
N ARG A 21 8.68 -31.96 -26.91
CA ARG A 21 9.93 -31.37 -27.39
C ARG A 21 9.74 -29.90 -27.77
N TYR A 22 8.73 -29.59 -28.56
CA TYR A 22 8.38 -28.22 -28.90
C TYR A 22 8.07 -27.40 -27.64
N ASN A 23 7.29 -27.96 -26.73
CA ASN A 23 6.90 -27.27 -25.49
C ASN A 23 8.13 -26.98 -24.61
N ALA A 24 9.07 -27.91 -24.49
CA ALA A 24 10.32 -27.70 -23.76
C ALA A 24 11.16 -26.55 -24.36
N GLU A 25 11.26 -26.46 -25.69
CA GLU A 25 11.94 -25.36 -26.38
C GLU A 25 11.28 -24.01 -26.10
N GLN A 26 9.94 -23.94 -26.12
CA GLN A 26 9.20 -22.71 -25.81
C GLN A 26 9.35 -22.30 -24.36
N ILE A 27 9.28 -23.25 -23.43
CA ILE A 27 9.51 -23.03 -21.98
C ILE A 27 10.93 -22.49 -21.77
N PHE A 28 11.95 -23.12 -22.32
CA PHE A 28 13.33 -22.66 -22.21
C PHE A 28 13.54 -21.26 -22.80
N THR A 29 12.93 -20.96 -23.95
CA THR A 29 12.98 -19.62 -24.56
C THR A 29 12.38 -18.58 -23.60
N MET A 30 11.25 -18.89 -22.95
CA MET A 30 10.61 -18.02 -21.99
C MET A 30 11.45 -17.85 -20.71
N MET A 31 12.08 -18.91 -20.22
CA MET A 31 13.00 -18.84 -19.08
C MET A 31 14.18 -17.89 -19.38
N ARG A 32 14.77 -17.97 -20.56
CA ARG A 32 15.83 -17.05 -20.99
C ARG A 32 15.36 -15.59 -21.10
N GLU A 33 14.14 -15.38 -21.54
CA GLU A 33 13.54 -14.05 -21.60
C GLU A 33 13.30 -13.48 -20.19
N ALA A 34 12.79 -14.30 -19.29
CA ALA A 34 12.58 -13.95 -17.88
C ALA A 34 13.89 -13.60 -17.17
N ASP A 35 14.93 -14.40 -17.37
CA ASP A 35 16.27 -14.17 -16.83
C ASP A 35 16.86 -12.83 -17.30
N LYS A 36 16.79 -12.51 -18.59
CA LYS A 36 17.23 -11.21 -19.14
C LYS A 36 16.50 -10.02 -18.53
N GLN A 37 15.28 -10.20 -18.04
CA GLN A 37 14.50 -9.18 -17.35
C GLN A 37 14.74 -9.16 -15.82
N GLY A 38 15.64 -10.03 -15.32
CA GLY A 38 16.03 -10.13 -13.93
C GLY A 38 14.96 -10.81 -13.04
N VAL A 39 14.12 -11.64 -13.64
CA VAL A 39 13.16 -12.48 -12.90
C VAL A 39 13.93 -13.50 -12.06
N LYS A 40 13.51 -13.70 -10.82
CA LYS A 40 14.11 -14.66 -9.90
C LYS A 40 13.19 -15.82 -9.53
N VAL A 41 11.89 -15.66 -9.78
CA VAL A 41 10.90 -16.73 -9.62
C VAL A 41 9.94 -16.69 -10.81
N LEU A 42 9.88 -17.77 -11.58
CA LEU A 42 8.99 -17.93 -12.72
C LEU A 42 7.97 -19.04 -12.45
N CYS A 43 6.69 -18.74 -12.59
CA CYS A 43 5.60 -19.70 -12.55
C CYS A 43 5.06 -19.92 -13.97
N LEU A 44 4.96 -21.17 -14.38
CA LEU A 44 4.41 -21.59 -15.67
C LEU A 44 3.10 -22.38 -15.46
N PRO A 45 2.28 -22.59 -16.51
CA PRO A 45 0.98 -23.23 -16.36
C PRO A 45 1.03 -24.71 -15.95
N GLU A 46 -0.10 -25.20 -15.47
CA GLU A 46 -0.38 -26.59 -15.19
C GLU A 46 -0.20 -27.42 -16.46
N LEU A 47 0.51 -28.58 -16.35
CA LEU A 47 0.79 -29.53 -17.43
C LEU A 47 1.35 -28.89 -18.73
N CYS A 48 1.99 -27.73 -18.63
CA CYS A 48 2.46 -26.98 -19.80
C CYS A 48 3.51 -27.72 -20.65
N LEU A 49 4.17 -28.74 -20.10
CA LEU A 49 5.15 -29.54 -20.82
C LEU A 49 4.50 -30.52 -21.83
N THR A 50 3.29 -31.01 -21.51
CA THR A 50 2.51 -31.88 -22.39
C THR A 50 1.38 -31.15 -23.10
N GLY A 51 0.86 -30.09 -22.50
CA GLY A 51 -0.47 -29.54 -22.68
C GLY A 51 -1.45 -30.19 -21.71
N TYR A 52 -2.38 -29.39 -21.19
CA TYR A 52 -3.44 -29.85 -20.29
C TYR A 52 -4.47 -30.73 -21.00
N THR A 53 -4.73 -30.47 -22.26
CA THR A 53 -5.82 -31.07 -23.05
C THR A 53 -5.43 -32.38 -23.76
N CYS A 54 -4.45 -33.12 -23.23
CA CYS A 54 -3.99 -34.40 -23.81
C CYS A 54 -5.00 -35.55 -23.70
N GLY A 55 -5.98 -35.45 -22.81
CA GLY A 55 -7.00 -36.50 -22.65
C GLY A 55 -6.40 -37.89 -22.32
N ASP A 56 -6.94 -38.94 -22.93
CA ASP A 56 -6.48 -40.33 -22.68
C ASP A 56 -5.03 -40.58 -23.14
N LEU A 57 -4.37 -39.63 -23.83
CA LEU A 57 -2.93 -39.75 -24.11
C LEU A 57 -2.08 -39.77 -22.83
N PHE A 58 -2.57 -39.22 -21.72
CA PHE A 58 -1.91 -39.33 -20.42
C PHE A 58 -1.73 -40.79 -19.94
N LEU A 59 -2.51 -41.72 -20.45
CA LEU A 59 -2.38 -43.16 -20.12
C LEU A 59 -1.31 -43.87 -20.98
N GLN A 60 -0.64 -43.14 -21.86
CA GLN A 60 0.34 -43.70 -22.80
C GLN A 60 1.77 -43.41 -22.38
N ASP A 61 2.58 -44.46 -22.21
CA ASP A 61 3.99 -44.34 -21.84
C ASP A 61 4.78 -43.44 -22.80
N THR A 62 4.43 -43.41 -24.08
CA THR A 62 5.07 -42.51 -25.05
C THR A 62 4.98 -41.02 -24.65
N LEU A 63 3.82 -40.58 -24.16
CA LEU A 63 3.66 -39.20 -23.71
C LEU A 63 4.43 -38.94 -22.40
N LEU A 64 4.38 -39.88 -21.46
CA LEU A 64 5.07 -39.77 -20.19
C LEU A 64 6.59 -39.74 -20.33
N CYS A 65 7.15 -40.62 -21.17
CA CYS A 65 8.57 -40.61 -21.52
C CYS A 65 8.95 -39.28 -22.23
N GLY A 66 8.10 -38.83 -23.15
CA GLY A 66 8.34 -37.56 -23.83
C GLY A 66 8.31 -36.35 -22.86
N ALA A 67 7.48 -36.37 -21.83
CA ALA A 67 7.46 -35.36 -20.79
C ALA A 67 8.76 -35.36 -19.93
N GLU A 68 9.23 -36.57 -19.57
CA GLU A 68 10.50 -36.73 -18.83
C GLU A 68 11.72 -36.25 -19.67
N GLU A 69 11.79 -36.67 -20.96
CA GLU A 69 12.82 -36.17 -21.91
C GLU A 69 12.79 -34.65 -22.07
N GLY A 70 11.59 -34.07 -22.14
CA GLY A 70 11.40 -32.63 -22.22
C GLY A 70 11.90 -31.90 -20.97
N LEU A 71 11.58 -32.43 -19.77
CA LEU A 71 12.12 -31.89 -18.51
C LEU A 71 13.65 -32.00 -18.46
N GLN A 72 14.21 -33.17 -18.83
CA GLN A 72 15.65 -33.37 -18.91
C GLN A 72 16.33 -32.31 -19.79
N THR A 73 15.73 -32.03 -20.96
CA THR A 73 16.22 -30.99 -21.87
C THR A 73 16.22 -29.61 -21.22
N ILE A 74 15.17 -29.26 -20.49
CA ILE A 74 15.09 -27.99 -19.75
C ILE A 74 16.17 -27.92 -18.66
N LEU A 75 16.33 -28.98 -17.86
CA LEU A 75 17.34 -29.03 -16.79
C LEU A 75 18.77 -28.80 -17.35
N GLU A 76 19.12 -29.49 -18.42
CA GLU A 76 20.43 -29.36 -19.06
C GLU A 76 20.66 -27.93 -19.61
N ALA A 77 19.63 -27.32 -20.20
CA ALA A 77 19.73 -26.00 -20.80
C ALA A 77 19.74 -24.85 -19.78
N THR A 78 19.31 -25.12 -18.54
CA THR A 78 19.14 -24.10 -17.50
C THR A 78 20.16 -24.17 -16.36
N ARG A 79 21.21 -24.98 -16.47
CA ARG A 79 22.27 -25.13 -15.46
C ARG A 79 22.93 -23.81 -15.02
N ASN A 80 22.93 -22.80 -15.86
CA ASN A 80 23.53 -21.51 -15.61
C ASN A 80 22.50 -20.44 -15.19
N LEU A 81 21.24 -20.80 -15.00
CA LEU A 81 20.18 -19.89 -14.55
C LEU A 81 19.97 -20.04 -13.05
N ASP A 82 20.12 -18.95 -12.30
CA ASP A 82 19.89 -18.91 -10.86
C ASP A 82 18.39 -18.76 -10.48
N MET A 83 17.55 -18.49 -11.47
CA MET A 83 16.12 -18.32 -11.31
C MET A 83 15.43 -19.64 -10.93
N VAL A 84 14.58 -19.61 -9.90
CA VAL A 84 13.68 -20.70 -9.59
C VAL A 84 12.54 -20.71 -10.61
N THR A 85 12.32 -21.83 -11.27
CA THR A 85 11.19 -22.01 -12.19
C THR A 85 10.29 -23.13 -11.70
N VAL A 86 8.96 -22.92 -11.79
CA VAL A 86 7.96 -23.93 -11.47
C VAL A 86 7.15 -24.21 -12.72
N LEU A 87 7.10 -25.47 -13.14
CA LEU A 87 6.44 -25.90 -14.37
C LEU A 87 5.62 -27.18 -14.17
N GLY A 88 4.51 -27.29 -14.91
CA GLY A 88 3.56 -28.42 -14.79
C GLY A 88 3.88 -29.58 -15.73
N LEU A 89 3.86 -30.81 -15.18
CA LEU A 89 4.02 -32.06 -15.94
C LEU A 89 3.30 -33.25 -15.28
N PRO A 90 2.95 -34.30 -16.03
CA PRO A 90 2.49 -35.58 -15.44
C PRO A 90 3.68 -36.36 -14.91
N VAL A 91 3.55 -36.93 -13.70
CA VAL A 91 4.59 -37.78 -13.08
C VAL A 91 3.99 -39.12 -12.66
N ARG A 92 4.61 -40.21 -13.12
CA ARG A 92 4.22 -41.57 -12.69
C ARG A 92 5.02 -41.99 -11.47
N CYS A 93 4.31 -42.30 -10.40
CA CYS A 93 4.91 -42.87 -9.21
C CYS A 93 5.03 -44.40 -9.35
N LYS A 94 6.26 -44.93 -9.28
CA LYS A 94 6.54 -46.37 -9.55
C LYS A 94 6.04 -47.30 -8.45
N TRP A 95 5.94 -46.81 -7.19
CA TRP A 95 5.58 -47.70 -6.07
C TRP A 95 4.08 -48.01 -6.03
N ASP A 96 3.19 -47.07 -6.41
CA ASP A 96 1.74 -47.26 -6.46
C ASP A 96 1.19 -47.38 -7.89
N ASN A 97 2.07 -47.15 -8.86
CA ASN A 97 1.79 -47.19 -10.30
C ASN A 97 0.72 -46.17 -10.75
N LYS A 98 0.52 -45.08 -9.98
CA LYS A 98 -0.42 -44.01 -10.30
C LYS A 98 0.27 -42.83 -11.00
N LEU A 99 -0.55 -42.07 -11.72
CA LEU A 99 -0.14 -40.84 -12.37
C LEU A 99 -0.58 -39.63 -11.52
N TYR A 100 0.31 -38.68 -11.34
CA TYR A 100 0.05 -37.45 -10.63
C TYR A 100 0.24 -36.23 -11.55
N ASN A 101 -0.66 -35.26 -11.43
CA ASN A 101 -0.47 -33.91 -12.00
C ASN A 101 0.42 -33.13 -11.05
N CYS A 102 1.66 -32.85 -11.46
CA CYS A 102 2.68 -32.29 -10.60
C CYS A 102 3.20 -30.93 -11.10
N ALA A 103 3.62 -30.12 -10.15
CA ALA A 103 4.50 -28.98 -10.37
C ALA A 103 5.94 -29.39 -10.02
N ALA A 104 6.88 -29.29 -10.96
CA ALA A 104 8.30 -29.44 -10.69
C ALA A 104 8.89 -28.07 -10.36
N VAL A 105 9.56 -27.96 -9.21
CA VAL A 105 10.33 -26.79 -8.80
C VAL A 105 11.80 -27.03 -9.15
N ILE A 106 12.34 -26.23 -10.05
CA ILE A 106 13.70 -26.43 -10.58
C ILE A 106 14.55 -25.17 -10.41
N GLN A 107 15.85 -25.37 -10.23
CA GLN A 107 16.86 -24.32 -10.22
C GLN A 107 18.21 -24.85 -10.69
N SER A 108 18.94 -24.11 -11.50
CA SER A 108 20.33 -24.41 -11.91
C SER A 108 20.53 -25.79 -12.48
N GLY A 109 19.52 -26.33 -13.16
CA GLY A 109 19.54 -27.68 -13.74
C GLY A 109 19.24 -28.82 -12.79
N GLU A 110 18.77 -28.54 -11.55
CA GLU A 110 18.38 -29.52 -10.54
C GLU A 110 16.88 -29.42 -10.23
N ILE A 111 16.29 -30.55 -9.82
CA ILE A 111 14.90 -30.59 -9.35
C ILE A 111 14.90 -30.47 -7.83
N LEU A 112 14.40 -29.34 -7.31
CA LEU A 112 14.33 -29.10 -5.86
C LEU A 112 13.23 -29.92 -5.19
N GLY A 113 12.19 -30.32 -5.92
CA GLY A 113 11.09 -31.12 -5.45
C GLY A 113 9.87 -31.08 -6.37
N LEU A 114 8.93 -31.96 -6.11
CA LEU A 114 7.66 -32.10 -6.82
C LEU A 114 6.49 -31.82 -5.90
N VAL A 115 5.49 -31.08 -6.39
CA VAL A 115 4.24 -30.83 -5.67
C VAL A 115 3.08 -31.42 -6.47
N PRO A 116 2.44 -32.49 -6.01
CA PRO A 116 1.29 -33.07 -6.69
C PRO A 116 0.01 -32.30 -6.37
N LYS A 117 -0.88 -32.17 -7.37
CA LYS A 117 -2.19 -31.51 -7.24
C LYS A 117 -3.07 -32.22 -6.19
N THR A 118 -3.58 -31.44 -5.23
CA THR A 118 -4.38 -31.97 -4.13
C THR A 118 -5.82 -32.24 -4.55
N TYR A 119 -6.49 -31.28 -5.18
CA TYR A 119 -7.88 -31.36 -5.59
C TYR A 119 -8.00 -31.54 -7.11
N LEU A 120 -8.62 -32.62 -7.52
CA LEU A 120 -8.83 -32.98 -8.93
C LEU A 120 -10.27 -32.65 -9.31
N PRO A 121 -10.53 -31.65 -10.18
CA PRO A 121 -11.88 -31.34 -10.63
C PRO A 121 -12.43 -32.52 -11.45
N ASN A 122 -13.65 -32.96 -11.09
CA ASN A 122 -14.35 -34.04 -11.76
C ASN A 122 -15.84 -33.71 -11.90
N TYR A 123 -16.13 -32.54 -12.45
CA TYR A 123 -17.47 -32.02 -12.68
C TYR A 123 -17.47 -31.07 -13.91
N GLY A 124 -18.65 -30.86 -14.50
CA GLY A 124 -18.79 -30.05 -15.70
C GLY A 124 -17.93 -30.58 -16.85
N GLU A 125 -17.08 -29.70 -17.35
CA GLU A 125 -16.11 -30.00 -18.41
C GLU A 125 -14.83 -30.67 -17.93
N PHE A 126 -14.64 -30.83 -16.62
CA PHE A 126 -13.43 -31.43 -16.03
C PHE A 126 -13.66 -32.86 -15.57
N TYR A 127 -12.70 -33.73 -15.86
CA TYR A 127 -12.71 -35.15 -15.47
C TYR A 127 -11.29 -35.69 -15.21
N GLU A 128 -10.50 -34.92 -14.44
CA GLU A 128 -9.09 -35.24 -14.15
C GLU A 128 -8.91 -36.57 -13.38
N GLN A 129 -9.88 -36.97 -12.56
CA GLN A 129 -9.85 -38.24 -11.84
C GLN A 129 -9.82 -39.48 -12.78
N ARG A 130 -10.09 -39.28 -14.08
CA ARG A 130 -9.93 -40.32 -15.07
C ARG A 130 -8.47 -40.73 -15.27
N TRP A 131 -7.55 -39.79 -15.10
CA TRP A 131 -6.13 -39.97 -15.39
C TRP A 131 -5.25 -39.87 -14.16
N PHE A 132 -5.54 -38.95 -13.26
CA PHE A 132 -4.67 -38.58 -12.16
C PHE A 132 -5.20 -39.03 -10.80
N ALA A 133 -4.28 -39.35 -9.90
CA ALA A 133 -4.55 -39.54 -8.48
C ALA A 133 -4.42 -38.22 -7.72
N SER A 134 -5.19 -38.07 -6.63
CA SER A 134 -5.07 -36.93 -5.72
C SER A 134 -3.72 -36.95 -5.00
N GLY A 135 -3.09 -35.82 -4.91
CA GLY A 135 -1.88 -35.58 -4.11
C GLY A 135 -2.14 -35.42 -2.62
N ALA A 136 -3.39 -35.43 -2.16
CA ALA A 136 -3.73 -35.22 -0.77
C ALA A 136 -3.03 -36.25 0.15
N GLY A 137 -2.15 -35.75 1.04
CA GLY A 137 -1.40 -36.58 1.97
C GLY A 137 -0.28 -37.42 1.33
N VAL A 138 0.06 -37.16 0.08
CA VAL A 138 1.22 -37.79 -0.58
C VAL A 138 2.50 -37.19 -0.05
N GLU A 139 3.35 -38.02 0.51
CA GLU A 139 4.72 -37.76 0.95
C GLU A 139 5.56 -38.97 0.55
N THR A 140 6.34 -38.84 -0.51
CA THR A 140 7.11 -39.92 -1.11
C THR A 140 8.24 -39.40 -1.97
N SER A 141 9.07 -40.30 -2.50
CA SER A 141 10.09 -39.97 -3.50
C SER A 141 9.80 -40.73 -4.80
N VAL A 142 10.16 -40.12 -5.93
CA VAL A 142 10.03 -40.70 -7.26
C VAL A 142 11.34 -40.57 -8.03
N ASP A 143 11.62 -41.54 -8.90
CA ASP A 143 12.75 -41.46 -9.84
C ASP A 143 12.29 -40.68 -11.07
N LEU A 144 12.95 -39.53 -11.34
CA LEU A 144 12.65 -38.64 -12.46
C LEU A 144 13.96 -38.07 -13.01
N CYS A 145 14.15 -38.09 -14.33
CA CYS A 145 15.37 -37.58 -14.99
C CYS A 145 16.67 -38.17 -14.44
N GLY A 146 16.65 -39.42 -13.95
CA GLY A 146 17.81 -40.10 -13.38
C GLY A 146 18.14 -39.75 -11.94
N GLU A 147 17.31 -38.96 -11.27
CA GLU A 147 17.46 -38.57 -9.87
C GLU A 147 16.27 -39.09 -9.03
N THR A 148 16.51 -39.29 -7.73
CA THR A 148 15.42 -39.57 -6.77
C THR A 148 14.98 -38.23 -6.18
N VAL A 149 13.73 -37.83 -6.46
CA VAL A 149 13.16 -36.52 -6.12
C VAL A 149 12.03 -36.70 -5.13
N ASP A 150 12.00 -35.86 -4.09
CA ASP A 150 10.91 -35.84 -3.12
C ASP A 150 9.65 -35.23 -3.73
N MET A 151 8.50 -35.85 -3.45
CA MET A 151 7.17 -35.45 -3.88
C MET A 151 6.27 -35.27 -2.66
N ASP A 152 5.88 -34.03 -2.37
CA ASP A 152 5.06 -33.67 -1.21
C ASP A 152 4.07 -32.55 -1.58
N ALA A 153 2.76 -32.77 -1.34
CA ALA A 153 1.72 -31.79 -1.56
C ALA A 153 1.80 -30.57 -0.61
N ALA A 154 2.58 -30.65 0.45
CA ALA A 154 2.76 -29.60 1.44
C ALA A 154 4.20 -29.04 1.48
N GLY A 155 4.96 -29.24 0.40
CA GLY A 155 6.35 -28.80 0.29
C GLY A 155 6.51 -27.27 0.34
N LEU A 156 7.54 -26.81 1.09
CA LEU A 156 7.99 -25.43 1.12
C LEU A 156 9.40 -25.31 0.55
N PHE A 157 9.65 -24.26 -0.22
CA PHE A 157 10.96 -23.98 -0.80
C PHE A 157 11.49 -22.66 -0.20
N ALA A 158 12.51 -22.76 0.65
CA ALA A 158 13.03 -21.63 1.43
C ALA A 158 14.33 -21.08 0.83
N CYS A 159 14.39 -19.78 0.61
CA CYS A 159 15.59 -19.12 0.15
C CYS A 159 16.56 -18.86 1.31
N GLU A 160 17.78 -19.39 1.23
CA GLU A 160 18.80 -19.21 2.28
C GLU A 160 19.35 -17.78 2.32
N THR A 161 19.48 -17.15 1.16
CA THR A 161 20.07 -15.80 1.03
C THR A 161 19.05 -14.68 1.23
N VAL A 162 17.74 -14.95 1.10
CA VAL A 162 16.65 -14.02 1.37
C VAL A 162 15.66 -14.65 2.35
N PRO A 163 15.88 -14.52 3.66
CA PRO A 163 15.17 -15.30 4.69
C PRO A 163 13.64 -15.17 4.68
N ASN A 164 13.11 -14.03 4.18
CA ASN A 164 11.68 -13.80 4.06
C ASN A 164 11.07 -14.34 2.74
N LEU A 165 11.87 -14.93 1.85
CA LEU A 165 11.40 -15.58 0.63
C LEU A 165 11.21 -17.07 0.87
N VAL A 166 9.98 -17.49 1.03
CA VAL A 166 9.59 -18.90 1.11
C VAL A 166 8.48 -19.12 0.10
N LEU A 167 8.69 -20.05 -0.83
CA LEU A 167 7.72 -20.37 -1.88
C LEU A 167 6.85 -21.53 -1.41
N GLY A 168 5.55 -21.45 -1.71
CA GLY A 168 4.60 -22.53 -1.64
C GLY A 168 3.94 -22.70 -2.99
N VAL A 169 3.58 -23.93 -3.36
CA VAL A 169 3.02 -24.26 -4.67
C VAL A 169 1.67 -24.93 -4.51
N GLU A 170 0.69 -24.53 -5.32
CA GLU A 170 -0.60 -25.19 -5.48
C GLU A 170 -1.01 -25.19 -6.96
N ILE A 171 -1.94 -26.08 -7.35
CA ILE A 171 -2.26 -26.28 -8.77
C ILE A 171 -3.75 -26.06 -9.00
N CYS A 172 -4.08 -25.01 -9.78
CA CYS A 172 -5.38 -24.71 -10.37
C CYS A 172 -6.56 -24.88 -9.41
N GLU A 173 -7.27 -26.01 -9.43
CA GLU A 173 -8.44 -26.30 -8.60
C GLU A 173 -8.16 -26.18 -7.10
N ASP A 174 -6.92 -26.33 -6.69
CA ASP A 174 -6.51 -26.16 -5.30
C ASP A 174 -6.93 -24.78 -4.75
N LEU A 175 -6.88 -23.73 -5.56
CA LEU A 175 -7.36 -22.38 -5.17
C LEU A 175 -8.89 -22.30 -5.05
N TRP A 176 -9.63 -23.11 -5.84
CA TRP A 176 -11.10 -23.05 -5.88
C TRP A 176 -11.74 -23.87 -4.76
N ALA A 177 -10.97 -24.78 -4.15
CA ALA A 177 -11.42 -25.60 -3.04
C ALA A 177 -11.76 -24.78 -1.79
N THR A 178 -12.60 -25.32 -0.91
CA THR A 178 -12.99 -24.66 0.35
C THR A 178 -11.81 -24.48 1.30
N GLU A 179 -10.82 -25.37 1.24
CA GLU A 179 -9.58 -25.32 2.03
C GLU A 179 -8.36 -25.38 1.08
N PRO A 180 -7.99 -24.27 0.44
CA PRO A 180 -6.84 -24.24 -0.44
C PRO A 180 -5.54 -24.63 0.28
N PRO A 181 -4.67 -25.46 -0.33
CA PRO A 181 -3.36 -25.82 0.24
C PRO A 181 -2.52 -24.60 0.64
N SER A 182 -2.62 -23.50 -0.11
CA SER A 182 -1.95 -22.24 0.21
C SER A 182 -2.21 -21.73 1.63
N ALA A 183 -3.36 -22.04 2.23
CA ALA A 183 -3.65 -21.66 3.62
C ALA A 183 -2.71 -22.37 4.61
N ARG A 184 -2.45 -23.67 4.41
CA ARG A 184 -1.50 -24.46 5.21
C ARG A 184 -0.06 -24.01 4.93
N LEU A 185 0.28 -23.81 3.66
CA LEU A 185 1.61 -23.37 3.23
C LEU A 185 1.97 -21.99 3.80
N ALA A 186 1.06 -21.02 3.75
CA ALA A 186 1.27 -19.68 4.33
C ALA A 186 1.45 -19.71 5.86
N ARG A 187 0.66 -20.52 6.57
CA ARG A 187 0.84 -20.76 8.01
C ARG A 187 2.18 -21.45 8.32
N GLY A 188 2.66 -22.29 7.42
CA GLY A 188 3.98 -22.93 7.48
C GLY A 188 5.15 -21.99 7.18
N GLY A 189 4.87 -20.78 6.68
CA GLY A 189 5.88 -19.75 6.42
C GLY A 189 5.97 -19.27 4.97
N ALA A 190 5.24 -19.88 4.01
CA ALA A 190 5.28 -19.41 2.63
C ALA A 190 4.84 -17.94 2.55
N THR A 191 5.69 -17.10 1.96
CA THR A 191 5.42 -15.68 1.71
C THR A 191 5.02 -15.42 0.27
N VAL A 192 5.33 -16.35 -0.64
CA VAL A 192 4.90 -16.29 -2.04
C VAL A 192 4.26 -17.62 -2.40
N ILE A 193 3.04 -17.58 -2.90
CA ILE A 193 2.31 -18.74 -3.44
C ILE A 193 2.37 -18.68 -4.96
N LEU A 194 2.72 -19.82 -5.56
CA LEU A 194 2.75 -20.02 -7.00
C LEU A 194 1.62 -20.99 -7.37
N ASN A 195 0.73 -20.54 -8.23
CA ASN A 195 -0.39 -21.35 -8.72
C ASN A 195 -0.26 -21.60 -10.21
N LEU A 196 -0.07 -22.87 -10.56
CA LEU A 196 -0.03 -23.34 -11.94
C LEU A 196 -1.44 -23.69 -12.36
N SER A 197 -1.98 -23.05 -13.36
CA SER A 197 -3.38 -23.25 -13.77
C SER A 197 -3.54 -23.61 -15.23
N ALA A 198 -4.60 -24.37 -15.50
CA ALA A 198 -5.20 -24.56 -16.81
C ALA A 198 -6.72 -24.31 -16.67
N SER A 199 -7.08 -23.07 -16.40
CA SER A 199 -8.45 -22.63 -16.18
C SER A 199 -9.05 -22.11 -17.47
N ASN A 200 -10.03 -22.85 -18.01
CA ASN A 200 -10.72 -22.44 -19.23
C ASN A 200 -11.44 -21.09 -19.06
N GLU A 201 -11.68 -20.42 -20.17
CA GLU A 201 -12.33 -19.12 -20.17
C GLU A 201 -13.84 -19.23 -20.45
N LEU A 202 -14.62 -18.59 -19.61
CA LEU A 202 -16.06 -18.38 -19.79
C LEU A 202 -16.38 -16.91 -19.56
N VAL A 203 -17.46 -16.41 -20.15
CA VAL A 203 -17.91 -15.03 -19.95
C VAL A 203 -18.18 -14.77 -18.46
N GLY A 204 -17.50 -13.77 -17.90
CA GLY A 204 -17.61 -13.41 -16.47
C GLY A 204 -16.68 -14.18 -15.51
N LYS A 205 -16.09 -15.31 -15.91
CA LYS A 205 -15.20 -16.11 -15.05
C LYS A 205 -13.92 -15.37 -14.64
N SER A 206 -13.39 -14.49 -15.51
CA SER A 206 -12.18 -13.73 -15.22
C SER A 206 -12.29 -12.83 -13.98
N GLY A 207 -13.44 -12.18 -13.79
CA GLY A 207 -13.69 -11.36 -12.58
C GLY A 207 -13.70 -12.20 -11.31
N TYR A 208 -14.36 -13.35 -11.34
CA TYR A 208 -14.39 -14.29 -10.21
C TYR A 208 -12.98 -14.81 -9.90
N ARG A 209 -12.23 -15.26 -10.92
CA ARG A 209 -10.83 -15.71 -10.79
C ARG A 209 -9.93 -14.64 -10.16
N ARG A 210 -10.04 -13.38 -10.64
CA ARG A 210 -9.31 -12.24 -10.07
C ARG A 210 -9.64 -12.05 -8.58
N ASN A 211 -10.91 -12.12 -8.21
CA ASN A 211 -11.34 -11.97 -6.82
C ASN A 211 -10.79 -13.09 -5.93
N LEU A 212 -10.71 -14.32 -6.42
CA LEU A 212 -10.08 -15.42 -5.68
C LEU A 212 -8.59 -15.17 -5.46
N VAL A 213 -7.83 -14.83 -6.50
CA VAL A 213 -6.37 -14.59 -6.42
C VAL A 213 -6.07 -13.43 -5.48
N VAL A 214 -6.73 -12.28 -5.68
CA VAL A 214 -6.52 -11.08 -4.86
C VAL A 214 -6.98 -11.32 -3.42
N GLY A 215 -8.16 -11.92 -3.24
CA GLY A 215 -8.70 -12.25 -1.92
C GLY A 215 -7.82 -13.23 -1.14
N GLN A 216 -7.29 -14.26 -1.81
CA GLN A 216 -6.39 -15.23 -1.18
C GLN A 216 -5.07 -14.58 -0.79
N SER A 217 -4.47 -13.75 -1.65
CA SER A 217 -3.24 -13.01 -1.31
C SER A 217 -3.41 -12.10 -0.08
N GLY A 218 -4.56 -11.43 0.03
CA GLY A 218 -4.89 -10.56 1.18
C GLY A 218 -5.13 -11.35 2.47
N ARG A 219 -5.93 -12.42 2.40
CA ARG A 219 -6.23 -13.27 3.56
C ARG A 219 -4.99 -13.93 4.14
N LEU A 220 -4.06 -14.36 3.28
CA LEU A 220 -2.84 -15.06 3.68
C LEU A 220 -1.63 -14.12 3.89
N VAL A 221 -1.81 -12.81 3.65
CA VAL A 221 -0.73 -11.82 3.70
C VAL A 221 0.49 -12.35 2.93
N CYS A 222 0.30 -12.62 1.64
CA CYS A 222 1.33 -13.21 0.78
C CYS A 222 1.35 -12.56 -0.61
N GLY A 223 2.46 -12.76 -1.32
CA GLY A 223 2.50 -12.65 -2.76
C GLY A 223 1.80 -13.84 -3.41
N TYR A 224 1.06 -13.64 -4.49
CA TYR A 224 0.39 -14.70 -5.21
C TYR A 224 0.65 -14.55 -6.70
N VAL A 225 1.27 -15.56 -7.30
CA VAL A 225 1.60 -15.61 -8.73
C VAL A 225 0.74 -16.69 -9.38
N TYR A 226 -0.13 -16.30 -10.27
CA TYR A 226 -1.07 -17.17 -10.97
C TYR A 226 -0.70 -17.23 -12.45
N ALA A 227 -0.30 -18.40 -12.95
CA ALA A 227 0.07 -18.63 -14.35
C ALA A 227 -0.97 -19.56 -15.00
N ASP A 228 -1.59 -19.12 -16.08
CA ASP A 228 -2.69 -19.83 -16.72
C ASP A 228 -2.31 -20.31 -18.14
N ALA A 229 -2.85 -21.47 -18.52
CA ALA A 229 -2.74 -22.02 -19.87
C ALA A 229 -3.34 -21.06 -20.92
N GLY A 230 -2.81 -21.11 -22.12
CA GLY A 230 -3.20 -20.19 -23.19
C GLY A 230 -3.17 -20.80 -24.58
N GLU A 231 -2.57 -20.07 -25.51
CA GLU A 231 -2.52 -20.46 -26.91
C GLU A 231 -1.79 -21.81 -27.12
N GLY A 232 -2.41 -22.71 -27.83
CA GLY A 232 -1.86 -24.02 -28.18
C GLY A 232 -2.56 -25.19 -27.51
N GLU A 233 -3.35 -24.96 -26.46
CA GLU A 233 -4.26 -25.98 -25.92
C GLU A 233 -5.35 -26.35 -26.94
N SER A 234 -5.89 -27.56 -26.84
CA SER A 234 -6.97 -28.01 -27.74
C SER A 234 -8.23 -27.17 -27.54
N THR A 235 -8.81 -26.77 -28.66
CA THR A 235 -10.07 -26.01 -28.69
C THR A 235 -11.27 -26.88 -29.06
N THR A 236 -11.19 -28.18 -28.82
CA THR A 236 -12.30 -29.09 -29.10
C THR A 236 -13.61 -28.61 -28.48
N TYR A 237 -13.57 -28.09 -27.25
CA TYR A 237 -14.71 -27.48 -26.56
C TYR A 237 -14.30 -26.46 -25.49
N LEU A 238 -13.03 -26.34 -25.15
CA LEU A 238 -12.50 -25.36 -24.18
C LEU A 238 -11.64 -24.32 -24.87
N VAL A 239 -11.56 -23.13 -24.29
CA VAL A 239 -10.65 -22.07 -24.72
C VAL A 239 -9.90 -21.57 -23.52
N PHE A 240 -8.59 -21.37 -23.65
CA PHE A 240 -7.69 -20.85 -22.63
C PHE A 240 -7.11 -19.52 -23.07
N THR A 241 -6.98 -18.59 -22.16
CA THR A 241 -6.65 -17.18 -22.52
C THR A 241 -5.33 -16.68 -21.96
N GLY A 242 -4.59 -17.49 -21.20
CA GLY A 242 -3.36 -17.08 -20.56
C GLY A 242 -3.60 -15.97 -19.54
N HIS A 243 -4.63 -16.13 -18.70
CA HIS A 243 -4.99 -15.11 -17.69
C HIS A 243 -4.01 -15.12 -16.52
N ASN A 244 -2.87 -14.47 -16.71
CA ASN A 244 -1.81 -14.36 -15.71
C ASN A 244 -2.05 -13.20 -14.75
N MET A 245 -1.80 -13.41 -13.46
CA MET A 245 -1.96 -12.41 -12.41
C MET A 245 -0.84 -12.48 -11.39
N ILE A 246 -0.44 -11.32 -10.87
CA ILE A 246 0.45 -11.20 -9.72
C ILE A 246 -0.24 -10.29 -8.72
N ALA A 247 -0.47 -10.80 -7.51
CA ALA A 247 -1.08 -10.04 -6.42
C ALA A 247 -0.18 -10.05 -5.18
N GLU A 248 -0.31 -9.03 -4.33
CA GLU A 248 0.43 -8.89 -3.07
C GLU A 248 -0.47 -8.32 -2.00
N ASN A 249 -0.73 -9.10 -0.95
CA ASN A 249 -1.50 -8.66 0.21
C ASN A 249 -2.83 -7.95 -0.15
N GLY A 250 -3.60 -8.55 -1.05
CA GLY A 250 -4.90 -8.03 -1.48
C GLY A 250 -4.85 -6.94 -2.56
N ALA A 251 -3.67 -6.62 -3.09
CA ALA A 251 -3.53 -5.69 -4.20
C ALA A 251 -3.10 -6.42 -5.48
N LEU A 252 -3.76 -6.17 -6.60
CA LEU A 252 -3.35 -6.65 -7.91
C LEU A 252 -2.18 -5.79 -8.41
N LEU A 253 -1.02 -6.41 -8.66
CA LEU A 253 0.18 -5.72 -9.13
C LEU A 253 0.32 -5.73 -10.65
N ALA A 254 -0.02 -6.87 -11.27
CA ALA A 254 0.03 -7.04 -12.72
C ALA A 254 -1.00 -8.06 -13.16
N GLU A 255 -1.57 -7.85 -14.32
CA GLU A 255 -2.54 -8.74 -14.96
C GLU A 255 -2.38 -8.71 -16.47
N ARG A 256 -2.51 -9.88 -17.10
CA ARG A 256 -2.50 -10.03 -18.55
C ARG A 256 -3.48 -11.13 -18.96
N ARG A 257 -4.18 -10.91 -20.06
CA ARG A 257 -5.17 -11.85 -20.57
C ARG A 257 -5.21 -11.81 -22.10
N PHE A 258 -5.60 -12.90 -22.74
CA PHE A 258 -5.63 -13.08 -24.20
C PHE A 258 -4.27 -12.89 -24.88
N ALA A 259 -3.20 -13.34 -24.22
CA ALA A 259 -1.86 -13.21 -24.74
C ALA A 259 -0.93 -14.29 -24.19
N THR A 260 0.07 -14.66 -24.98
CA THR A 260 1.24 -15.44 -24.56
C THR A 260 2.33 -14.51 -24.01
N GLY A 261 3.31 -15.05 -23.30
CA GLY A 261 4.46 -14.33 -22.79
C GLY A 261 4.42 -14.09 -21.28
N LEU A 262 5.27 -13.20 -20.79
CA LEU A 262 5.51 -12.94 -19.38
C LEU A 262 4.65 -11.82 -18.84
N THR A 263 4.08 -12.01 -17.66
CA THR A 263 3.51 -10.98 -16.77
C THR A 263 4.45 -10.84 -15.59
N ILE A 264 5.04 -9.66 -15.39
CA ILE A 264 6.16 -9.44 -14.45
C ILE A 264 5.77 -8.36 -13.44
N SER A 265 6.16 -8.55 -12.19
CA SER A 265 6.14 -7.53 -11.15
C SER A 265 7.15 -7.86 -10.05
N GLU A 266 7.28 -7.00 -9.06
CA GLU A 266 8.09 -7.25 -7.87
C GLU A 266 7.21 -7.43 -6.63
N ILE A 267 7.41 -8.52 -5.88
CA ILE A 267 6.77 -8.78 -4.58
C ILE A 267 7.72 -8.34 -3.48
N ASP A 268 7.20 -7.61 -2.50
CA ASP A 268 7.96 -7.14 -1.33
C ASP A 268 7.79 -8.09 -0.15
N VAL A 269 8.66 -9.10 -0.04
CA VAL A 269 8.58 -10.12 1.01
C VAL A 269 8.87 -9.57 2.41
N ASP A 270 9.65 -8.49 2.53
CA ASP A 270 9.90 -7.84 3.83
C ASP A 270 8.67 -7.10 4.34
N ARG A 271 7.91 -6.46 3.44
CA ARG A 271 6.61 -5.88 3.75
C ARG A 271 5.62 -6.95 4.23
N LEU A 272 5.56 -8.09 3.55
CA LEU A 272 4.70 -9.21 3.95
C LEU A 272 5.07 -9.73 5.34
N ALA A 273 6.36 -9.91 5.62
CA ALA A 273 6.86 -10.32 6.92
C ALA A 273 6.52 -9.28 8.02
N TYR A 274 6.64 -7.98 7.71
CA TYR A 274 6.24 -6.91 8.62
C TYR A 274 4.74 -6.93 8.94
N GLU A 275 3.87 -7.07 7.95
CA GLU A 275 2.42 -7.14 8.15
C GLU A 275 2.03 -8.36 8.98
N ARG A 276 2.60 -9.54 8.70
CA ARG A 276 2.37 -10.75 9.50
C ARG A 276 2.79 -10.57 10.96
N ARG A 277 3.91 -9.89 11.22
CA ARG A 277 4.39 -9.60 12.59
C ARG A 277 3.45 -8.68 13.37
N ARG A 278 2.78 -7.74 12.69
CA ARG A 278 1.78 -6.85 13.31
C ARG A 278 0.43 -7.51 13.54
N MET A 279 0.10 -8.50 12.74
CA MET A 279 -1.19 -9.17 12.71
C MET A 279 -1.23 -10.28 13.77
N THR A 280 -1.69 -9.96 14.97
CA THR A 280 -1.73 -10.92 16.11
C THR A 280 -2.60 -12.15 15.84
N THR A 281 -3.49 -12.08 14.86
CA THR A 281 -4.34 -13.20 14.41
C THR A 281 -3.71 -14.03 13.31
N PHE A 282 -2.56 -13.62 12.77
CA PHE A 282 -1.78 -14.43 11.85
C PHE A 282 -0.99 -15.46 12.66
N ASN A 283 -1.60 -16.63 12.87
CA ASN A 283 -0.97 -17.71 13.61
C ASN A 283 -0.01 -18.50 12.70
N GLY A 284 1.24 -18.04 12.62
CA GLY A 284 2.34 -18.84 12.08
C GLY A 284 2.62 -19.98 13.04
N GLN A 285 2.12 -21.16 12.74
CA GLN A 285 2.56 -22.38 13.44
C GLN A 285 3.73 -22.95 12.65
N ARG A 286 4.88 -23.16 13.30
CA ARG A 286 5.86 -24.11 12.82
C ARG A 286 5.15 -25.46 12.76
N GLN A 287 4.65 -25.82 11.59
CA GLN A 287 4.20 -27.17 11.36
C GLN A 287 5.46 -28.00 11.16
N ALA A 288 5.78 -28.80 12.17
CA ALA A 288 6.93 -29.73 12.12
C ALA A 288 6.83 -30.73 10.95
N ASP A 289 5.64 -30.84 10.38
CA ASP A 289 5.25 -31.83 9.39
C ASP A 289 5.34 -31.31 7.94
N LEU A 290 5.84 -30.08 7.70
CA LEU A 290 6.02 -29.57 6.34
C LEU A 290 7.44 -29.87 5.86
N TRP A 291 7.51 -30.64 4.79
CA TRP A 291 8.77 -30.86 4.07
C TRP A 291 9.33 -29.54 3.54
N ARG A 292 10.67 -29.39 3.59
CA ARG A 292 11.34 -28.17 3.17
C ARG A 292 12.56 -28.48 2.32
N ALA A 293 12.61 -27.86 1.14
CA ALA A 293 13.83 -27.76 0.35
C ALA A 293 14.42 -26.35 0.45
N SER A 294 15.75 -26.26 0.33
CA SER A 294 16.48 -24.97 0.30
C SER A 294 16.89 -24.62 -1.12
N PHE A 295 16.95 -23.31 -1.39
CA PHE A 295 17.59 -22.76 -2.58
C PHE A 295 18.28 -21.45 -2.25
N SER A 296 19.17 -20.98 -3.12
CA SER A 296 19.88 -19.72 -2.94
C SER A 296 19.75 -18.83 -4.17
N LEU A 297 19.70 -17.52 -3.95
CA LEU A 297 19.70 -16.51 -5.00
C LEU A 297 20.86 -15.53 -4.78
N PRO A 298 21.54 -15.07 -5.82
CA PRO A 298 22.54 -14.00 -5.67
C PRO A 298 21.87 -12.72 -5.19
N LEU A 299 22.45 -12.08 -4.16
CA LEU A 299 21.94 -10.83 -3.59
C LEU A 299 22.27 -9.64 -4.50
N GLU A 300 21.40 -9.36 -5.42
CA GLU A 300 21.46 -8.23 -6.34
C GLU A 300 20.43 -7.17 -5.99
N GLU A 301 20.63 -5.95 -6.44
CA GLU A 301 19.62 -4.92 -6.38
C GLU A 301 18.54 -5.15 -7.45
N THR A 302 17.32 -5.33 -7.03
CA THR A 302 16.19 -5.54 -7.95
C THR A 302 15.82 -4.23 -8.63
N ARG A 303 15.88 -4.18 -9.96
CA ARG A 303 15.35 -3.04 -10.71
C ARG A 303 13.84 -3.06 -10.64
N LEU A 304 13.25 -2.05 -9.99
CA LEU A 304 11.81 -1.92 -9.84
C LEU A 304 11.16 -1.50 -11.17
N THR A 305 10.07 -2.19 -11.53
CA THR A 305 9.21 -1.87 -12.66
C THR A 305 7.76 -1.61 -12.22
N ARG A 306 7.42 -2.03 -11.00
CA ARG A 306 6.10 -1.76 -10.40
C ARG A 306 5.88 -0.27 -10.16
N ALA A 307 4.65 0.18 -10.34
CA ALA A 307 4.27 1.54 -10.00
C ALA A 307 4.35 1.77 -8.48
N VAL A 308 4.98 2.87 -8.10
CA VAL A 308 4.99 3.39 -6.73
C VAL A 308 4.34 4.75 -6.77
N SER A 309 3.21 4.92 -6.05
CA SER A 309 2.49 6.19 -6.05
C SER A 309 3.35 7.30 -5.42
N PRO A 310 3.55 8.44 -6.10
CA PRO A 310 4.21 9.60 -5.50
C PRO A 310 3.38 10.27 -4.40
N ALA A 311 2.06 10.08 -4.40
CA ALA A 311 1.12 10.59 -3.41
C ALA A 311 0.30 9.43 -2.80
N PRO A 312 0.89 8.62 -1.91
CA PRO A 312 0.31 7.34 -1.48
C PRO A 312 -0.97 7.47 -0.63
N PHE A 313 -1.26 8.65 -0.10
CA PHE A 313 -2.50 8.92 0.63
C PHE A 313 -3.64 9.40 -0.27
N VAL A 314 -3.33 9.86 -1.48
CA VAL A 314 -4.33 10.41 -2.40
C VAL A 314 -4.90 9.27 -3.26
N PRO A 315 -6.23 9.18 -3.43
CA PRO A 315 -6.84 8.21 -4.33
C PRO A 315 -6.30 8.36 -5.76
N ALA A 316 -5.75 7.27 -6.30
CA ALA A 316 -5.14 7.28 -7.64
C ALA A 316 -6.16 7.08 -8.77
N ASP A 317 -7.29 6.43 -8.47
CA ASP A 317 -8.34 6.12 -9.43
C ASP A 317 -9.33 7.26 -9.54
N ALA A 318 -9.51 7.79 -10.75
CA ALA A 318 -10.44 8.88 -11.01
C ALA A 318 -11.92 8.44 -10.88
N GLU A 319 -12.23 7.17 -11.16
CA GLU A 319 -13.60 6.64 -11.05
C GLU A 319 -14.02 6.52 -9.58
N ASP A 320 -13.12 6.08 -8.70
CA ASP A 320 -13.37 5.94 -7.26
C ASP A 320 -13.16 7.26 -6.47
N ARG A 321 -12.62 8.32 -7.10
CA ARG A 321 -12.24 9.56 -6.42
C ARG A 321 -13.40 10.16 -5.61
N ALA A 322 -14.56 10.29 -6.23
CA ALA A 322 -15.72 10.92 -5.60
C ALA A 322 -16.22 10.09 -4.40
N GLU A 323 -16.30 8.78 -4.55
CA GLU A 323 -16.73 7.87 -3.47
C GLU A 323 -15.76 7.98 -2.29
N ARG A 324 -14.46 7.85 -2.51
CA ARG A 324 -13.43 7.91 -1.46
C ARG A 324 -13.34 9.27 -0.79
N CYS A 325 -13.41 10.38 -1.53
CA CYS A 325 -13.40 11.72 -0.93
C CYS A 325 -14.63 11.94 -0.05
N ASN A 326 -15.82 11.54 -0.51
CA ASN A 326 -17.05 11.60 0.29
C ASN A 326 -16.98 10.70 1.53
N GLU A 327 -16.40 9.51 1.43
CA GLU A 327 -16.19 8.60 2.56
C GLU A 327 -15.27 9.25 3.61
N ILE A 328 -14.15 9.82 3.20
CA ILE A 328 -13.20 10.50 4.09
C ILE A 328 -13.88 11.64 4.85
N LEU A 329 -14.57 12.53 4.13
CA LEU A 329 -15.29 13.66 4.74
C LEU A 329 -16.36 13.19 5.71
N LYS A 330 -17.10 12.15 5.34
CA LYS A 330 -18.18 11.58 6.16
C LYS A 330 -17.66 10.88 7.41
N ILE A 331 -16.56 10.10 7.32
CA ILE A 331 -15.91 9.47 8.48
C ILE A 331 -15.47 10.53 9.49
N ALA A 332 -14.79 11.59 9.01
CA ALA A 332 -14.33 12.68 9.85
C ALA A 332 -15.52 13.43 10.52
N ALA A 333 -16.56 13.71 9.76
CA ALA A 333 -17.78 14.37 10.23
C ALA A 333 -18.56 13.52 11.24
N LEU A 334 -18.65 12.20 11.05
CA LEU A 334 -19.30 11.30 12.01
C LEU A 334 -18.59 11.26 13.37
N GLY A 335 -17.26 11.33 13.36
CA GLY A 335 -16.48 11.45 14.59
C GLY A 335 -16.82 12.72 15.37
N LEU A 336 -16.85 13.87 14.67
CA LEU A 336 -17.22 15.15 15.25
C LEU A 336 -18.69 15.17 15.70
N LYS A 337 -19.61 14.67 14.88
CA LYS A 337 -21.03 14.52 15.22
C LYS A 337 -21.20 13.84 16.57
N LYS A 338 -20.58 12.68 16.73
CA LYS A 338 -20.67 11.91 17.99
C LYS A 338 -20.12 12.68 19.19
N ARG A 339 -19.03 13.43 19.01
CA ARG A 339 -18.44 14.26 20.08
C ARG A 339 -19.40 15.38 20.50
N LEU A 340 -20.00 16.10 19.56
CA LEU A 340 -20.98 17.17 19.81
C LEU A 340 -22.23 16.64 20.51
N GLU A 341 -22.77 15.51 20.07
CA GLU A 341 -23.92 14.85 20.72
C GLU A 341 -23.61 14.45 22.16
N HIS A 342 -22.46 13.79 22.36
CA HIS A 342 -22.09 13.26 23.69
C HIS A 342 -21.88 14.35 24.73
N THR A 343 -21.24 15.45 24.32
CA THR A 343 -20.94 16.58 25.22
C THR A 343 -22.12 17.54 25.40
N GLY A 344 -23.15 17.43 24.58
CA GLY A 344 -24.25 18.39 24.53
C GLY A 344 -23.82 19.79 24.05
N ALA A 345 -22.68 19.89 23.37
CA ALA A 345 -22.16 21.17 22.87
C ALA A 345 -23.11 21.81 21.88
N ARG A 346 -23.42 23.09 22.11
CA ARG A 346 -24.36 23.86 21.29
C ARG A 346 -23.72 24.44 20.04
N THR A 347 -22.41 24.66 20.05
CA THR A 347 -21.70 25.27 18.93
C THR A 347 -20.39 24.53 18.66
N ALA A 348 -19.89 24.62 17.42
CA ALA A 348 -18.56 24.22 17.03
C ALA A 348 -17.74 25.48 16.66
N VAL A 349 -16.66 25.73 17.38
CA VAL A 349 -15.81 26.92 17.18
C VAL A 349 -14.60 26.55 16.34
N VAL A 350 -14.43 27.20 15.20
CA VAL A 350 -13.32 26.95 14.25
C VAL A 350 -12.51 28.22 14.07
N GLY A 351 -11.21 28.16 14.34
CA GLY A 351 -10.29 29.23 13.96
C GLY A 351 -10.08 29.22 12.45
N LEU A 352 -10.52 30.26 11.75
CA LEU A 352 -10.49 30.33 10.30
C LEU A 352 -9.41 31.32 9.86
N SER A 353 -8.27 30.79 9.38
CA SER A 353 -7.14 31.57 8.90
C SER A 353 -7.27 31.96 7.42
N GLY A 354 -8.09 31.25 6.65
CA GLY A 354 -8.14 31.34 5.18
C GLY A 354 -7.12 30.43 4.49
N GLY A 355 -6.45 29.53 5.25
CA GLY A 355 -5.58 28.48 4.71
C GLY A 355 -6.28 27.14 4.58
N LEU A 356 -5.62 26.18 3.92
CA LEU A 356 -6.17 24.86 3.57
C LEU A 356 -6.72 24.06 4.77
N ASP A 357 -5.99 24.05 5.89
CA ASP A 357 -6.34 23.19 7.03
C ASP A 357 -7.60 23.67 7.75
N SER A 358 -7.70 24.97 7.98
CA SER A 358 -8.90 25.57 8.55
C SER A 358 -10.11 25.45 7.61
N THR A 359 -9.86 25.50 6.30
CA THR A 359 -10.89 25.29 5.27
C THR A 359 -11.43 23.87 5.32
N LEU A 360 -10.58 22.85 5.35
CA LEU A 360 -11.04 21.47 5.46
C LEU A 360 -11.79 21.23 6.78
N ALA A 361 -11.28 21.80 7.89
CA ALA A 361 -11.92 21.64 9.20
C ALA A 361 -13.33 22.23 9.24
N ILE A 362 -13.56 23.41 8.66
CA ILE A 362 -14.92 24.00 8.61
C ILE A 362 -15.83 23.25 7.64
N LEU A 363 -15.33 22.73 6.51
CA LEU A 363 -16.09 21.89 5.59
C LEU A 363 -16.57 20.59 6.27
N ILE A 364 -15.68 19.90 6.99
CA ILE A 364 -16.03 18.71 7.79
C ILE A 364 -17.04 19.08 8.87
N THR A 365 -16.87 20.23 9.52
CA THR A 365 -17.80 20.71 10.55
C THR A 365 -19.19 21.00 9.97
N ALA A 366 -19.27 21.58 8.78
CA ALA A 366 -20.54 21.81 8.08
C ALA A 366 -21.25 20.49 7.76
N VAL A 367 -20.53 19.48 7.30
CA VAL A 367 -21.08 18.13 7.10
C VAL A 367 -21.58 17.53 8.42
N ALA A 368 -20.84 17.70 9.53
CA ALA A 368 -21.26 17.20 10.84
C ALA A 368 -22.54 17.87 11.35
N MET A 369 -22.68 19.21 11.16
CA MET A 369 -23.91 19.94 11.52
C MET A 369 -25.10 19.47 10.69
N LYS A 370 -24.91 19.26 9.39
CA LYS A 370 -25.95 18.67 8.52
C LYS A 370 -26.39 17.29 8.98
N LEU A 371 -25.46 16.44 9.41
CA LEU A 371 -25.75 15.10 9.96
C LEU A 371 -26.45 15.15 11.34
N LEU A 372 -26.40 16.28 12.02
CA LEU A 372 -27.08 16.55 13.30
C LEU A 372 -28.46 17.22 13.10
N ASP A 373 -28.86 17.52 11.88
CA ASP A 373 -30.03 18.35 11.55
C ASP A 373 -29.97 19.73 12.26
N ARG A 374 -28.77 20.31 12.36
CA ARG A 374 -28.50 21.59 13.00
C ARG A 374 -28.14 22.66 11.98
N PRO A 375 -28.51 23.92 12.26
CA PRO A 375 -28.23 25.01 11.34
C PRO A 375 -26.70 25.29 11.26
N ALA A 376 -26.24 25.71 10.09
CA ALA A 376 -24.84 26.09 9.88
C ALA A 376 -24.40 27.27 10.77
N SER A 377 -25.35 28.10 11.23
CA SER A 377 -25.09 29.19 12.18
C SER A 377 -24.60 28.73 13.56
N ASP A 378 -24.74 27.44 13.89
CA ASP A 378 -24.13 26.85 15.10
C ASP A 378 -22.61 26.64 14.95
N ILE A 379 -22.06 26.82 13.75
CA ILE A 379 -20.62 26.92 13.53
C ILE A 379 -20.21 28.37 13.79
N ILE A 380 -19.31 28.58 14.73
CA ILE A 380 -18.71 29.89 15.00
C ILE A 380 -17.33 29.91 14.33
N ALA A 381 -17.25 30.54 13.18
CA ALA A 381 -16.00 30.79 12.47
C ALA A 381 -15.31 32.04 13.04
N VAL A 382 -14.10 31.91 13.55
CA VAL A 382 -13.37 33.02 14.17
C VAL A 382 -12.13 33.35 13.35
N THR A 383 -12.09 34.53 12.75
CA THR A 383 -10.88 35.04 12.11
C THR A 383 -10.18 36.02 13.05
N MET A 384 -8.87 35.82 13.23
CA MET A 384 -8.06 36.53 14.22
C MET A 384 -6.82 37.15 13.55
N PRO A 385 -6.99 38.26 12.79
CA PRO A 385 -5.86 38.92 12.16
C PRO A 385 -4.84 39.38 13.21
N CYS A 386 -3.54 39.26 12.83
CA CYS A 386 -2.41 39.73 13.58
C CYS A 386 -1.34 40.24 12.59
N PHE A 387 -0.09 40.35 13.01
CA PHE A 387 0.98 41.02 12.26
C PHE A 387 1.31 40.39 10.89
N GLY A 388 1.09 39.10 10.70
CA GLY A 388 1.39 38.34 9.47
C GLY A 388 0.19 38.08 8.55
N THR A 389 -1.02 38.44 8.96
CA THR A 389 -2.23 38.14 8.19
C THR A 389 -2.33 39.04 6.95
N THR A 390 -2.49 38.46 5.77
CA THR A 390 -2.68 39.19 4.51
C THR A 390 -4.15 39.52 4.26
N ASP A 391 -4.43 40.53 3.42
CA ASP A 391 -5.80 40.87 3.05
C ASP A 391 -6.48 39.69 2.31
N ARG A 392 -5.73 38.99 1.44
CA ARG A 392 -6.23 37.83 0.67
C ARG A 392 -6.73 36.71 1.58
N THR A 393 -5.91 36.26 2.53
CA THR A 393 -6.29 35.17 3.44
C THR A 393 -7.43 35.54 4.36
N ARG A 394 -7.44 36.82 4.83
CA ARG A 394 -8.56 37.34 5.62
C ARG A 394 -9.87 37.33 4.82
N ASP A 395 -9.83 37.82 3.58
CA ASP A 395 -11.03 37.94 2.74
C ASP A 395 -11.55 36.52 2.34
N ASN A 396 -10.66 35.56 2.06
CA ASN A 396 -11.02 34.16 1.87
C ASN A 396 -11.71 33.55 3.10
N ALA A 397 -11.20 33.80 4.31
CA ALA A 397 -11.81 33.31 5.53
C ALA A 397 -13.23 33.86 5.72
N VAL A 398 -13.45 35.13 5.39
CA VAL A 398 -14.73 35.81 5.49
C VAL A 398 -15.74 35.22 4.50
N GLU A 399 -15.38 35.19 3.20
CA GLU A 399 -16.26 34.70 2.14
C GLU A 399 -16.62 33.23 2.37
N LEU A 400 -15.64 32.39 2.78
CA LEU A 400 -15.88 30.98 3.10
C LEU A 400 -16.89 30.81 4.23
N ALA A 401 -16.76 31.54 5.33
CA ALA A 401 -17.69 31.48 6.45
C ALA A 401 -19.11 31.90 6.04
N GLU A 402 -19.24 32.98 5.24
CA GLU A 402 -20.52 33.48 4.74
C GLU A 402 -21.18 32.49 3.78
N ARG A 403 -20.41 31.88 2.85
CA ARG A 403 -20.94 30.88 1.91
C ARG A 403 -21.44 29.61 2.61
N LEU A 404 -20.78 29.21 3.68
CA LEU A 404 -21.21 28.07 4.49
C LEU A 404 -22.36 28.39 5.46
N GLY A 405 -22.76 29.65 5.58
CA GLY A 405 -23.79 30.08 6.53
C GLY A 405 -23.36 30.03 7.99
N ALA A 406 -22.04 30.03 8.27
CA ALA A 406 -21.49 30.02 9.61
C ALA A 406 -21.59 31.41 10.27
N THR A 407 -21.66 31.43 11.60
CA THR A 407 -21.60 32.69 12.38
C THR A 407 -20.16 33.19 12.42
N LEU A 408 -19.87 34.29 11.72
CA LEU A 408 -18.53 34.88 11.65
C LEU A 408 -18.25 35.83 12.83
N LYS A 409 -17.11 35.63 13.49
CA LYS A 409 -16.52 36.58 14.45
C LYS A 409 -15.15 37.05 13.97
N ARG A 410 -14.93 38.38 13.99
CA ARG A 410 -13.62 38.98 13.67
C ARG A 410 -13.04 39.57 14.94
N ILE A 411 -11.83 39.14 15.32
CA ILE A 411 -11.17 39.55 16.56
C ILE A 411 -9.72 39.91 16.24
N ASP A 412 -9.39 41.18 16.27
CA ASP A 412 -8.00 41.64 16.15
C ASP A 412 -7.28 41.37 17.48
N ILE A 413 -6.32 40.45 17.44
CA ILE A 413 -5.53 40.06 18.61
C ILE A 413 -4.24 40.86 18.77
N GLY A 414 -3.92 41.76 17.84
CA GLY A 414 -2.66 42.48 17.83
C GLY A 414 -2.41 43.30 19.09
N SER A 415 -3.46 43.91 19.67
CA SER A 415 -3.34 44.66 20.91
C SER A 415 -3.02 43.77 22.13
N ALA A 416 -3.67 42.64 22.25
CA ALA A 416 -3.42 41.66 23.34
C ALA A 416 -2.00 41.09 23.26
N VAL A 417 -1.56 40.69 22.05
CA VAL A 417 -0.20 40.20 21.81
C VAL A 417 0.87 41.27 22.16
N LYS A 418 0.64 42.55 21.82
CA LYS A 418 1.57 43.64 22.19
C LYS A 418 1.70 43.82 23.70
N VAL A 419 0.59 43.74 24.43
CA VAL A 419 0.61 43.80 25.89
C VAL A 419 1.39 42.63 26.46
N HIS A 420 1.10 41.43 26.00
CA HIS A 420 1.81 40.20 26.41
C HIS A 420 3.33 40.29 26.14
N PHE A 421 3.73 40.76 24.94
CA PHE A 421 5.15 40.93 24.60
C PHE A 421 5.84 41.92 25.50
N LYS A 422 5.18 43.05 25.79
CA LYS A 422 5.71 44.04 26.75
C LYS A 422 5.93 43.43 28.13
N ASP A 423 4.97 42.64 28.62
CA ASP A 423 5.03 42.03 29.96
C ASP A 423 6.16 41.00 30.09
N ILE A 424 6.47 40.25 29.03
CA ILE A 424 7.56 39.27 29.01
C ILE A 424 8.89 39.81 28.51
N GLY A 425 8.96 41.12 28.12
CA GLY A 425 10.18 41.75 27.58
C GLY A 425 10.56 41.33 26.15
N GLN A 426 9.62 40.81 25.36
CA GLN A 426 9.83 40.47 23.94
C GLN A 426 9.79 41.74 23.09
N SER A 427 10.86 41.97 22.28
CA SER A 427 10.86 43.07 21.29
C SER A 427 9.93 42.75 20.11
N MET A 428 9.28 43.80 19.60
CA MET A 428 8.46 43.68 18.38
C MET A 428 9.33 43.50 17.11
N GLU A 429 10.62 43.86 17.18
CA GLU A 429 11.58 43.70 16.07
C GLU A 429 12.28 42.35 16.10
N ASP A 430 12.21 41.61 17.22
CA ASP A 430 12.76 40.24 17.32
C ASP A 430 11.71 39.24 16.87
N HIS A 431 11.82 38.81 15.62
CA HIS A 431 10.94 37.83 14.98
C HIS A 431 11.35 36.36 15.30
N SER A 432 11.73 36.14 16.55
CA SER A 432 12.09 34.80 17.05
C SER A 432 10.88 33.88 17.21
N VAL A 433 11.14 32.59 17.59
CA VAL A 433 10.10 31.60 17.93
C VAL A 433 9.11 32.13 18.99
N THR A 434 9.56 33.04 19.91
CA THR A 434 8.69 33.67 20.89
C THR A 434 7.64 34.55 20.24
N PHE A 435 8.05 35.33 19.23
CA PHE A 435 7.16 36.19 18.47
C PHE A 435 6.06 35.42 17.73
N GLU A 436 6.42 34.30 17.12
CA GLU A 436 5.46 33.43 16.43
C GLU A 436 4.53 32.72 17.43
N ASN A 437 5.11 32.03 18.44
CA ASN A 437 4.37 31.25 19.41
C ASN A 437 3.43 32.09 20.28
N GLY A 438 3.78 33.35 20.59
CA GLY A 438 2.92 34.27 21.35
C GLY A 438 1.61 34.54 20.60
N GLN A 439 1.66 34.78 19.31
CA GLN A 439 0.48 34.98 18.48
C GLN A 439 -0.38 33.71 18.38
N ALA A 440 0.25 32.54 18.17
CA ALA A 440 -0.47 31.26 18.07
C ALA A 440 -1.20 30.91 19.37
N ARG A 441 -0.59 31.14 20.54
CA ARG A 441 -1.23 30.89 21.83
C ARG A 441 -2.38 31.85 22.13
N GLU A 442 -2.24 33.14 21.76
CA GLU A 442 -3.33 34.11 21.88
C GLU A 442 -4.56 33.69 21.08
N ARG A 443 -4.36 33.21 19.82
CA ARG A 443 -5.45 32.67 19.00
C ARG A 443 -6.14 31.50 19.69
N THR A 444 -5.38 30.59 20.26
CA THR A 444 -5.94 29.42 20.95
C THR A 444 -6.73 29.83 22.19
N GLN A 445 -6.23 30.77 23.00
CA GLN A 445 -6.93 31.29 24.18
C GLN A 445 -8.28 31.90 23.78
N VAL A 446 -8.30 32.76 22.77
CA VAL A 446 -9.52 33.38 22.25
C VAL A 446 -10.54 32.34 21.81
N LEU A 447 -10.12 31.29 21.09
CA LEU A 447 -11.02 30.22 20.63
C LEU A 447 -11.62 29.46 21.81
N MET A 448 -10.83 29.12 22.83
CA MET A 448 -11.29 28.40 24.03
C MET A 448 -12.31 29.21 24.80
N ASP A 449 -12.07 30.52 24.98
CA ASP A 449 -12.99 31.42 25.69
C ASP A 449 -14.30 31.62 24.91
N ILE A 450 -14.25 31.76 23.57
CA ILE A 450 -15.44 31.81 22.73
C ILE A 450 -16.25 30.51 22.82
N ALA A 451 -15.59 29.36 22.85
CA ALA A 451 -16.26 28.08 23.03
C ALA A 451 -16.98 28.03 24.39
N ASN A 452 -16.35 28.47 25.47
CA ASN A 452 -16.96 28.55 26.78
C ASN A 452 -18.18 29.48 26.81
N GLN A 453 -18.07 30.67 26.24
CA GLN A 453 -19.18 31.65 26.17
C GLN A 453 -20.40 31.11 25.42
N ASN A 454 -20.18 30.26 24.41
CA ASN A 454 -21.24 29.77 23.53
C ASN A 454 -21.64 28.31 23.81
N GLY A 455 -21.09 27.71 24.87
CA GLY A 455 -21.34 26.29 25.23
C GLY A 455 -20.92 25.34 24.09
N GLY A 456 -19.76 25.57 23.51
CA GLY A 456 -19.27 24.89 22.34
C GLY A 456 -17.94 24.14 22.55
N LEU A 457 -17.46 23.55 21.48
CA LEU A 457 -16.14 22.89 21.41
C LEU A 457 -15.26 23.58 20.36
N VAL A 458 -13.96 23.70 20.67
CA VAL A 458 -12.95 24.13 19.69
C VAL A 458 -12.57 22.96 18.79
N ILE A 459 -12.71 23.14 17.49
CA ILE A 459 -12.38 22.17 16.45
C ILE A 459 -10.95 22.41 15.97
N GLY A 460 -10.12 21.38 16.08
CA GLY A 460 -8.71 21.44 15.66
C GLY A 460 -8.55 21.36 14.16
N THR A 461 -7.66 22.17 13.65
CA THR A 461 -7.35 22.29 12.21
C THR A 461 -6.04 21.61 11.81
N GLY A 462 -5.14 21.30 12.77
CA GLY A 462 -3.84 20.68 12.48
C GLY A 462 -3.98 19.35 11.77
N ASP A 463 -3.18 19.14 10.73
CA ASP A 463 -3.19 17.95 9.89
C ASP A 463 -2.13 16.91 10.31
N LEU A 464 -2.17 15.73 9.69
CA LEU A 464 -1.27 14.63 10.01
C LEU A 464 0.20 14.94 9.68
N SER A 465 0.48 15.70 8.62
CA SER A 465 1.83 16.04 8.19
C SER A 465 2.49 17.02 9.16
N GLU A 466 1.74 18.03 9.61
CA GLU A 466 2.18 18.95 10.65
C GLU A 466 2.47 18.23 11.97
N LEU A 467 1.60 17.28 12.35
CA LEU A 467 1.80 16.45 13.53
C LEU A 467 3.05 15.55 13.39
N ALA A 468 3.33 15.03 12.20
CA ALA A 468 4.52 14.20 11.96
C ALA A 468 5.80 15.02 12.14
N LEU A 469 5.85 16.24 11.58
CA LEU A 469 7.00 17.13 11.63
C LEU A 469 7.10 17.93 12.95
N GLY A 470 6.04 17.89 13.79
CA GLY A 470 5.91 18.77 14.94
C GLY A 470 5.88 20.25 14.55
N TRP A 471 5.37 20.56 13.35
CA TRP A 471 5.23 21.91 12.83
C TRP A 471 3.95 22.55 13.36
N ALA A 472 3.95 22.81 14.64
CA ALA A 472 2.86 23.45 15.37
C ALA A 472 3.41 24.07 16.67
N THR A 473 2.79 25.14 17.14
CA THR A 473 3.11 25.74 18.43
C THR A 473 2.54 24.89 19.56
N TYR A 474 3.41 24.36 20.43
CA TYR A 474 2.98 23.62 21.61
C TYR A 474 2.07 24.48 22.50
N ASN A 475 0.91 23.94 22.88
CA ASN A 475 -0.15 24.62 23.60
C ASN A 475 -0.65 25.88 22.87
N GLY A 476 -0.58 25.88 21.55
CA GLY A 476 -1.15 26.86 20.67
C GLY A 476 -2.06 26.16 19.64
N ASP A 477 -1.76 26.33 18.37
CA ASP A 477 -2.54 25.76 17.26
C ASP A 477 -2.62 24.23 17.25
N HIS A 478 -1.70 23.51 17.92
CA HIS A 478 -1.79 22.06 18.06
C HIS A 478 -2.86 21.59 19.07
N MET A 479 -3.43 22.51 19.88
CA MET A 479 -4.43 22.20 20.91
C MET A 479 -5.83 22.52 20.42
N SER A 480 -6.74 21.60 20.71
CA SER A 480 -8.18 21.73 20.45
C SER A 480 -8.96 20.77 21.34
N MET A 481 -10.27 20.81 21.25
CA MET A 481 -11.13 19.85 21.97
C MET A 481 -11.46 18.63 21.12
N TYR A 482 -11.33 18.73 19.78
CA TYR A 482 -11.45 17.61 18.83
C TYR A 482 -10.76 17.96 17.50
N GLY A 483 -9.76 17.17 17.09
CA GLY A 483 -8.96 17.39 15.87
C GLY A 483 -9.50 16.64 14.67
N VAL A 484 -10.30 17.28 13.83
CA VAL A 484 -10.95 16.60 12.69
C VAL A 484 -9.99 16.23 11.57
N ASN A 485 -8.89 16.98 11.39
CA ASN A 485 -7.88 16.76 10.35
C ASN A 485 -6.71 15.88 10.83
N ALA A 486 -6.65 15.50 12.11
CA ALA A 486 -5.47 14.83 12.69
C ALA A 486 -5.05 13.51 12.01
N GLY A 487 -5.95 12.88 11.26
CA GLY A 487 -5.68 11.69 10.45
C GLY A 487 -5.55 11.93 8.94
N ILE A 488 -5.51 13.18 8.49
CA ILE A 488 -5.52 13.57 7.07
C ILE A 488 -4.21 14.32 6.77
N PRO A 489 -3.31 13.79 5.90
CA PRO A 489 -2.06 14.46 5.56
C PRO A 489 -2.27 15.63 4.59
N LYS A 490 -1.32 16.56 4.53
CA LYS A 490 -1.41 17.80 3.77
C LYS A 490 -1.75 17.60 2.28
N THR A 491 -1.15 16.60 1.64
CA THR A 491 -1.45 16.27 0.24
C THR A 491 -2.90 15.84 0.04
N LEU A 492 -3.47 15.12 1.00
CA LEU A 492 -4.87 14.71 0.98
C LEU A 492 -5.81 15.87 1.37
N VAL A 493 -5.40 16.76 2.30
CA VAL A 493 -6.14 17.99 2.62
C VAL A 493 -6.38 18.80 1.33
N ARG A 494 -5.31 19.05 0.58
CA ARG A 494 -5.37 19.77 -0.69
C ARG A 494 -6.30 19.10 -1.70
N HIS A 495 -6.19 17.78 -1.81
CA HIS A 495 -7.03 16.99 -2.72
C HIS A 495 -8.53 17.04 -2.34
N LEU A 496 -8.86 16.99 -1.05
CA LEU A 496 -10.24 17.06 -0.56
C LEU A 496 -10.85 18.45 -0.77
N VAL A 497 -10.09 19.53 -0.53
CA VAL A 497 -10.57 20.89 -0.81
C VAL A 497 -10.83 21.08 -2.30
N ALA A 498 -9.93 20.59 -3.18
CA ALA A 498 -10.14 20.61 -4.62
C ALA A 498 -11.37 19.78 -5.04
N PHE A 499 -11.56 18.61 -4.45
CA PHE A 499 -12.75 17.80 -4.70
C PHE A 499 -14.05 18.53 -4.33
N VAL A 500 -14.08 19.21 -3.17
CA VAL A 500 -15.27 19.99 -2.77
C VAL A 500 -15.50 21.19 -3.70
N SER A 501 -14.44 21.84 -4.18
CA SER A 501 -14.55 22.90 -5.18
C SER A 501 -15.19 22.40 -6.48
N ASP A 502 -14.71 21.26 -7.00
CA ASP A 502 -15.23 20.61 -8.21
C ASP A 502 -16.71 20.20 -8.03
N ASP A 503 -17.07 19.57 -6.90
CA ASP A 503 -18.42 19.06 -6.60
C ASP A 503 -19.44 20.20 -6.45
N LYS A 504 -19.04 21.31 -5.81
CA LYS A 504 -19.92 22.45 -5.54
C LYS A 504 -19.95 23.50 -6.64
N GLY A 505 -19.05 23.45 -7.60
CA GLY A 505 -18.92 24.46 -8.64
C GLY A 505 -20.19 24.73 -9.43
N SER A 506 -21.05 23.75 -9.61
CA SER A 506 -22.37 23.91 -10.27
C SER A 506 -23.46 24.45 -9.34
N GLU A 507 -23.41 24.18 -8.03
CA GLU A 507 -24.41 24.58 -7.04
C GLU A 507 -24.11 25.98 -6.46
N ASP A 508 -22.86 26.27 -6.13
CA ASP A 508 -22.38 27.55 -5.59
C ASP A 508 -21.04 27.97 -6.24
N PRO A 509 -21.05 28.64 -7.39
CA PRO A 509 -19.82 29.09 -8.07
C PRO A 509 -18.94 30.03 -7.25
N ARG A 510 -19.49 30.73 -6.26
CA ARG A 510 -18.70 31.59 -5.38
C ARG A 510 -17.96 30.79 -4.32
N LEU A 511 -18.59 29.74 -3.78
CA LEU A 511 -17.90 28.82 -2.89
C LEU A 511 -16.72 28.14 -3.62
N SER A 512 -16.93 27.66 -4.84
CA SER A 512 -15.86 27.10 -5.68
C SER A 512 -14.73 28.10 -5.90
N ALA A 513 -15.04 29.34 -6.29
CA ALA A 513 -14.04 30.37 -6.54
C ALA A 513 -13.17 30.68 -5.31
N VAL A 514 -13.75 30.73 -4.11
CA VAL A 514 -12.98 30.97 -2.88
C VAL A 514 -12.13 29.76 -2.50
N LEU A 515 -12.63 28.53 -2.72
CA LEU A 515 -11.85 27.32 -2.50
C LEU A 515 -10.66 27.22 -3.45
N ASP A 516 -10.83 27.59 -4.71
CA ASP A 516 -9.76 27.65 -5.70
C ASP A 516 -8.70 28.71 -5.35
N ASP A 517 -9.13 29.89 -4.86
CA ASP A 517 -8.19 30.93 -4.41
C ASP A 517 -7.39 30.47 -3.16
N ILE A 518 -8.02 29.71 -2.26
CA ILE A 518 -7.33 29.09 -1.12
C ILE A 518 -6.32 28.04 -1.59
N LEU A 519 -6.66 27.22 -2.59
CA LEU A 519 -5.77 26.22 -3.19
C LEU A 519 -4.53 26.86 -3.85
N ASP A 520 -4.68 28.04 -4.44
CA ASP A 520 -3.61 28.80 -5.08
C ASP A 520 -2.77 29.63 -4.07
N THR A 521 -3.20 29.68 -2.81
CA THR A 521 -2.45 30.40 -1.76
C THR A 521 -1.32 29.53 -1.23
N PRO A 522 -0.06 30.02 -1.18
CA PRO A 522 1.04 29.28 -0.60
C PRO A 522 0.81 28.95 0.88
N VAL A 523 1.20 27.73 1.30
CA VAL A 523 1.09 27.33 2.71
C VAL A 523 2.06 28.16 3.55
N SER A 524 1.52 28.88 4.54
CA SER A 524 2.28 29.75 5.45
C SER A 524 1.63 29.80 6.83
N PRO A 525 2.41 29.84 7.92
CA PRO A 525 1.87 30.05 9.26
C PRO A 525 1.36 31.48 9.50
N GLU A 526 1.65 32.44 8.60
CA GLU A 526 1.25 33.87 8.68
C GLU A 526 1.51 34.53 10.04
N LEU A 527 2.64 34.18 10.65
CA LEU A 527 3.04 34.70 11.96
C LEU A 527 4.06 35.82 11.86
N LEU A 528 4.83 35.89 10.76
CA LEU A 528 5.78 36.96 10.48
C LEU A 528 5.12 38.09 9.66
N PRO A 529 5.50 39.34 9.88
CA PRO A 529 4.95 40.47 9.12
C PRO A 529 5.08 40.27 7.61
N ALA A 530 4.01 40.59 6.88
CA ALA A 530 4.02 40.53 5.42
C ALA A 530 4.98 41.58 4.84
N ILE A 531 5.74 41.24 3.80
CA ILE A 531 6.59 42.15 3.06
C ILE A 531 5.84 42.59 1.80
N GLU A 532 5.57 43.90 1.67
CA GLU A 532 4.81 44.47 0.55
C GLU A 532 3.45 43.78 0.31
N GLY A 533 2.76 43.35 1.38
CA GLY A 533 1.47 42.64 1.29
C GLY A 533 1.56 41.19 0.81
N LYS A 534 2.77 40.66 0.66
CA LYS A 534 3.00 39.24 0.28
C LYS A 534 3.47 38.41 1.48
N ILE A 535 3.14 37.14 1.46
CA ILE A 535 3.60 36.17 2.44
C ILE A 535 5.13 36.14 2.46
N SER A 536 5.74 36.47 3.61
CA SER A 536 7.19 36.56 3.79
C SER A 536 7.85 35.20 4.07
N GLN A 537 7.09 34.20 4.52
CA GLN A 537 7.58 32.91 4.95
C GLN A 537 6.73 31.80 4.37
N LYS A 538 7.31 30.97 3.51
CA LYS A 538 6.67 29.74 3.05
C LYS A 538 7.07 28.58 3.95
N THR A 539 6.13 27.81 4.41
CA THR A 539 6.37 26.66 5.28
C THR A 539 7.33 25.65 4.63
N GLU A 540 7.13 25.36 3.34
CA GLU A 540 7.94 24.39 2.61
C GLU A 540 9.41 24.78 2.42
N ASP A 541 9.74 26.07 2.46
CA ASP A 541 11.13 26.53 2.43
C ASP A 541 11.89 26.15 3.71
N LEU A 542 11.18 26.03 4.83
CA LEU A 542 11.74 25.74 6.16
C LEU A 542 11.73 24.24 6.51
N VAL A 543 10.63 23.57 6.22
CA VAL A 543 10.45 22.18 6.62
C VAL A 543 10.57 21.20 5.46
N GLY A 544 10.52 21.66 4.21
CA GLY A 544 10.53 20.90 2.98
C GLY A 544 9.15 20.63 2.38
N PRO A 545 9.11 20.15 1.14
CA PRO A 545 7.87 19.85 0.44
C PRO A 545 7.03 18.79 1.16
N TYR A 546 5.76 19.08 1.38
CA TYR A 546 4.84 18.14 2.02
C TYR A 546 4.65 16.86 1.22
N GLU A 547 4.78 16.89 -0.09
CA GLU A 547 4.75 15.70 -0.94
C GLU A 547 5.81 14.67 -0.52
N LEU A 548 7.04 15.13 -0.25
CA LEU A 548 8.12 14.28 0.25
C LEU A 548 7.82 13.75 1.65
N HIS A 549 7.36 14.61 2.56
CA HIS A 549 7.10 14.23 3.94
C HIS A 549 5.94 13.24 4.06
N ASP A 550 4.87 13.41 3.30
CA ASP A 550 3.73 12.50 3.27
C ASP A 550 4.15 11.14 2.68
N PHE A 551 4.99 11.15 1.65
CA PHE A 551 5.58 9.94 1.11
C PHE A 551 6.42 9.20 2.18
N PHE A 552 7.32 9.90 2.86
CA PHE A 552 8.14 9.32 3.92
C PHE A 552 7.30 8.78 5.07
N LEU A 553 6.32 9.58 5.51
CA LEU A 553 5.39 9.19 6.58
C LEU A 553 4.64 7.90 6.25
N TYR A 554 4.14 7.78 5.03
CA TYR A 554 3.43 6.59 4.60
C TYR A 554 4.30 5.35 4.67
N TYR A 555 5.47 5.37 4.05
CA TYR A 555 6.32 4.19 3.98
C TYR A 555 7.03 3.87 5.30
N ALA A 556 7.45 4.88 6.05
CA ALA A 556 8.10 4.67 7.34
C ALA A 556 7.11 4.17 8.42
N ILE A 557 5.90 4.74 8.49
CA ILE A 557 4.96 4.46 9.60
C ILE A 557 3.96 3.37 9.23
N ARG A 558 3.36 3.42 8.03
CA ARG A 558 2.38 2.40 7.63
C ARG A 558 3.04 1.04 7.40
N TRP A 559 4.21 1.03 6.77
CA TRP A 559 4.89 -0.19 6.35
C TRP A 559 6.14 -0.52 7.15
N GLY A 560 6.59 0.37 8.04
CA GLY A 560 7.78 0.16 8.85
C GLY A 560 9.06 -0.01 8.01
N PHE A 561 9.12 0.62 6.85
CA PHE A 561 10.29 0.49 5.97
C PHE A 561 11.50 1.19 6.57
N PRO A 562 12.68 0.58 6.49
CA PRO A 562 13.93 1.21 6.91
C PRO A 562 14.25 2.43 6.04
N PRO A 563 14.98 3.42 6.56
CA PRO A 563 15.26 4.70 5.89
C PRO A 563 15.84 4.55 4.48
N ARG A 564 16.77 3.62 4.28
CA ARG A 564 17.36 3.33 2.97
C ARG A 564 16.33 2.88 1.94
N LYS A 565 15.40 2.02 2.35
CA LYS A 565 14.30 1.55 1.47
C LYS A 565 13.33 2.70 1.15
N VAL A 566 12.98 3.54 2.14
CA VAL A 566 12.14 4.73 1.93
C VAL A 566 12.79 5.68 0.92
N PHE A 567 14.10 5.93 1.07
CA PHE A 567 14.88 6.76 0.16
C PHE A 567 14.83 6.24 -1.28
N ARG A 568 15.13 4.95 -1.48
CA ARG A 568 15.09 4.31 -2.80
C ARG A 568 13.73 4.39 -3.46
N LEU A 569 12.65 4.18 -2.70
CA LEU A 569 11.29 4.29 -3.22
C LEU A 569 10.94 5.74 -3.58
N ALA A 570 11.43 6.70 -2.81
CA ALA A 570 11.25 8.13 -3.11
C ALA A 570 11.99 8.52 -4.40
N GLU A 571 13.22 8.05 -4.61
CA GLU A 571 13.94 8.24 -5.87
C GLU A 571 13.17 7.63 -7.06
N HIS A 572 12.62 6.43 -6.87
CA HIS A 572 11.84 5.76 -7.92
C HIS A 572 10.55 6.51 -8.27
N ALA A 573 9.81 6.99 -7.27
CA ALA A 573 8.51 7.63 -7.45
C ALA A 573 8.60 9.13 -7.78
N LEU A 574 9.54 9.84 -7.16
CA LEU A 574 9.63 11.31 -7.15
C LEU A 574 10.90 11.85 -7.79
N GLY A 575 11.80 10.98 -8.27
CA GLY A 575 13.10 11.39 -8.86
C GLY A 575 13.02 12.21 -10.15
N ARG A 576 11.82 12.33 -10.75
CA ARG A 576 11.57 13.25 -11.87
C ARG A 576 11.27 14.67 -11.40
N THR A 577 10.81 14.84 -10.16
CA THR A 577 10.40 16.12 -9.56
C THR A 577 11.49 16.66 -8.65
N TYR A 578 12.15 15.81 -7.90
CA TYR A 578 13.18 16.15 -6.93
C TYR A 578 14.47 15.38 -7.21
N ASP A 579 15.60 16.07 -7.15
CA ASP A 579 16.89 15.41 -7.26
C ASP A 579 17.22 14.58 -6.00
N ARG A 580 18.19 13.68 -6.15
CA ARG A 580 18.64 12.77 -5.11
C ARG A 580 19.03 13.49 -3.81
N ALA A 581 19.80 14.59 -3.92
CA ALA A 581 20.27 15.35 -2.79
C ALA A 581 19.14 16.00 -2.02
N THR A 582 18.14 16.54 -2.72
CA THR A 582 16.92 17.11 -2.14
C THR A 582 16.11 16.06 -1.38
N ILE A 583 15.90 14.89 -1.97
CA ILE A 583 15.18 13.77 -1.32
C ILE A 583 15.92 13.36 -0.04
N LEU A 584 17.25 13.17 -0.10
CA LEU A 584 18.05 12.74 1.05
C LEU A 584 18.06 13.81 2.16
N LYS A 585 18.21 15.10 1.80
CA LYS A 585 18.13 16.21 2.74
C LYS A 585 16.84 16.20 3.55
N TRP A 586 15.71 16.09 2.86
CA TRP A 586 14.42 16.16 3.51
C TRP A 586 14.03 14.87 4.25
N LEU A 587 14.53 13.71 3.82
CA LEU A 587 14.37 12.45 4.58
C LEU A 587 15.15 12.50 5.91
N ASN A 588 16.38 13.02 5.90
CA ASN A 588 17.14 13.30 7.13
C ASN A 588 16.38 14.26 8.06
N SER A 589 15.85 15.36 7.50
CA SER A 589 15.03 16.31 8.26
C SER A 589 13.78 15.67 8.83
N PHE A 590 13.09 14.83 8.05
CA PHE A 590 11.91 14.08 8.49
C PHE A 590 12.21 13.23 9.73
N TYR A 591 13.23 12.37 9.72
CA TYR A 591 13.53 11.52 10.87
C TYR A 591 13.97 12.33 12.08
N ARG A 592 14.82 13.36 11.91
CA ARG A 592 15.22 14.25 13.02
C ARG A 592 14.00 14.89 13.67
N ARG A 593 13.13 15.49 12.89
CA ARG A 593 11.91 16.17 13.40
C ARG A 593 10.92 15.16 13.98
N PHE A 594 10.68 14.05 13.29
CA PHE A 594 9.74 13.03 13.75
C PHE A 594 10.09 12.52 15.15
N PHE A 595 11.35 12.31 15.45
CA PHE A 595 11.80 11.89 16.77
C PHE A 595 11.81 13.05 17.79
N THR A 596 12.47 14.15 17.48
CA THR A 596 12.63 15.25 18.45
C THR A 596 11.32 15.95 18.82
N GLN A 597 10.31 15.89 17.98
CA GLN A 597 9.01 16.52 18.21
C GLN A 597 7.94 15.57 18.79
N GLN A 598 8.31 14.36 19.17
CA GLN A 598 7.37 13.38 19.74
C GLN A 598 6.63 13.90 20.98
N PHE A 599 7.27 14.71 21.82
CA PHE A 599 6.65 15.28 23.01
C PHE A 599 5.37 16.08 22.70
N LYS A 600 5.29 16.72 21.52
CA LYS A 600 4.08 17.43 21.09
C LYS A 600 2.94 16.46 20.79
N ARG A 601 3.25 15.27 20.27
CA ARG A 601 2.24 14.25 19.95
C ARG A 601 1.70 13.52 21.19
N SER A 602 2.44 13.53 22.29
CA SER A 602 2.03 12.86 23.54
C SER A 602 0.74 13.42 24.13
N CYS A 603 0.41 14.68 23.85
CA CYS A 603 -0.78 15.38 24.36
C CYS A 603 -1.79 15.74 23.27
N LEU A 604 -1.78 15.06 22.12
CA LEU A 604 -2.72 15.36 21.03
C LEU A 604 -4.17 15.22 21.50
N PRO A 605 -5.05 16.14 21.05
CA PRO A 605 -6.50 15.99 21.15
C PRO A 605 -7.01 14.70 20.53
N ASP A 606 -8.20 14.27 20.93
CA ASP A 606 -8.90 13.22 20.22
C ASP A 606 -9.26 13.67 18.80
N GLY A 607 -9.27 12.73 17.89
CA GLY A 607 -9.68 12.93 16.50
C GLY A 607 -10.00 11.61 15.80
N PRO A 608 -10.72 11.63 14.67
CA PRO A 608 -11.10 10.42 13.97
C PRO A 608 -9.88 9.80 13.26
N LYS A 609 -9.83 8.46 13.26
CA LYS A 609 -8.92 7.74 12.38
C LYS A 609 -9.60 7.61 11.01
N VAL A 610 -9.12 8.36 10.03
CA VAL A 610 -9.68 8.36 8.67
C VAL A 610 -8.88 7.44 7.76
N GLY A 611 -7.57 7.59 7.73
CA GLY A 611 -6.67 6.83 6.87
C GLY A 611 -5.97 5.66 7.57
N SER A 612 -5.05 5.02 6.83
CA SER A 612 -4.25 3.89 7.33
C SER A 612 -3.15 4.27 8.33
N VAL A 613 -2.86 5.57 8.49
CA VAL A 613 -1.86 6.11 9.41
C VAL A 613 -2.51 7.12 10.36
N THR A 614 -2.24 7.01 11.65
CA THR A 614 -2.51 8.04 12.65
C THR A 614 -1.36 8.12 13.65
N LEU A 615 -1.09 9.31 14.14
CA LEU A 615 -0.01 9.57 15.12
C LEU A 615 -0.55 9.80 16.55
N SER A 616 -1.84 9.55 16.76
CA SER A 616 -2.42 9.61 18.11
C SER A 616 -1.75 8.56 19.01
N PRO A 617 -1.31 8.93 20.23
CA PRO A 617 -0.74 7.99 21.19
C PRO A 617 -1.75 6.94 21.68
N ARG A 618 -3.05 7.17 21.46
CA ARG A 618 -4.14 6.23 21.71
C ARG A 618 -4.44 5.31 20.52
N GLY A 619 -3.85 5.59 19.36
CA GLY A 619 -4.05 4.87 18.11
C GLY A 619 -2.84 4.04 17.66
N ASP A 620 -2.35 4.31 16.47
CA ASP A 620 -1.38 3.47 15.76
C ASP A 620 0.07 3.63 16.24
N TRP A 621 0.43 4.79 16.81
CA TRP A 621 1.83 5.11 17.07
C TRP A 621 2.07 5.48 18.54
N ARG A 622 2.82 4.62 19.24
CA ARG A 622 3.23 4.83 20.63
C ARG A 622 4.75 4.84 20.69
N MET A 623 5.33 6.02 20.78
CA MET A 623 6.77 6.21 20.86
C MET A 623 7.12 7.03 22.10
N PRO A 624 8.20 6.67 22.86
CA PRO A 624 8.71 7.53 23.92
C PRO A 624 9.10 8.91 23.40
N SER A 625 8.86 9.95 24.19
CA SER A 625 9.16 11.33 23.77
C SER A 625 10.66 11.66 23.71
N ASP A 626 11.48 10.82 24.30
CA ASP A 626 12.94 10.94 24.42
C ASP A 626 13.70 9.89 23.59
N ALA A 627 12.99 9.19 22.67
CA ALA A 627 13.64 8.30 21.71
C ALA A 627 14.55 9.10 20.76
N VAL A 628 15.70 8.53 20.42
CA VAL A 628 16.69 9.15 19.51
C VAL A 628 16.67 8.52 18.13
N ALA A 629 16.95 9.34 17.11
CA ALA A 629 16.91 8.93 15.70
C ALA A 629 18.23 8.33 15.18
N ALA A 630 19.24 8.11 16.04
CA ALA A 630 20.60 7.77 15.60
C ALA A 630 20.65 6.62 14.60
N LEU A 631 20.03 5.48 14.91
CA LEU A 631 20.01 4.30 14.03
C LEU A 631 19.36 4.56 12.67
N TRP A 632 18.31 5.37 12.63
CA TRP A 632 17.62 5.74 11.37
C TRP A 632 18.47 6.66 10.51
N LEU A 633 19.24 7.57 11.14
CA LEU A 633 20.12 8.51 10.43
C LEU A 633 21.39 7.81 9.93
N GLU A 634 21.95 6.88 10.69
CA GLU A 634 23.09 6.05 10.27
C GLU A 634 22.81 5.27 8.97
N GLU A 635 21.57 4.79 8.78
CA GLU A 635 21.19 4.11 7.53
C GLU A 635 21.22 5.03 6.30
N LEU A 636 21.14 6.34 6.49
CA LEU A 636 21.19 7.34 5.42
C LEU A 636 22.62 7.84 5.15
N GLU A 637 23.57 7.57 6.05
CA GLU A 637 24.97 7.92 5.85
C GLU A 637 25.55 7.17 4.65
N GLY A 638 26.29 7.88 3.81
CA GLY A 638 26.92 7.32 2.60
C GLY A 638 25.97 7.10 1.42
N LEU A 639 24.73 7.64 1.48
CA LEU A 639 23.81 7.66 0.35
C LEU A 639 23.92 8.94 -0.50
N GLU A 640 24.88 9.81 -0.20
CA GLU A 640 25.12 11.09 -0.90
C GLU A 640 25.51 10.91 -2.38
#